data_06db05ab4c6ddda87ca64d93268b6aee
#
_entry.id   06db05ab4c6ddda87ca64d93268b6aee
#
_cell.length_a   1.000
_cell.length_b   1.000
_cell.length_c   1.000
_cell.angle_alpha   90.00
_cell.angle_beta   90.00
_cell.angle_gamma   90.00
#
_symmetry.space_group_name_H-M   'P 1'
#
loop_
_entity.id
_entity.type
_entity.pdbx_description
1 polymer ?
#
loop_
_entity_poly.entity_id
_entity_poly.type
_entity_poly.pdbx_seq_one_letter_code
_entity_poly.pdbx_strand_id
1 'polypeptide(L)'
;MTKTIATTAADPAARVDELRRVIKEANDAYYRRDAPELSDAEYDALFRELVDLEQAHPELQAPDSPTQRVGAAPGGQLAEVVHRTPMLSLNNAFGEDELRAFDLRVRRALGLPPPPGPAPGLTYVAELKIDGLAVSLRYERGRFAQGATRGDGFRGEDVTANLRTIEPIPERLVEPVFVDARGEVYMPKSEFARINAEREEAGLPLYANPRNSGAGSLRQIDPQVTARRRLATWFYSLVEGAPEGEASETGATATVATQSAALDRLEALGFPVNPNRESGLDIEGVLRFIEAWHEQRHGLPYETDGVVVKVDDFDQQRRLGMVARAPRWAIAYKYPPEQVETTVEDIVVYVGRTGTLTPVAHLAPSKVAGSTVARATLHNLDEVRRKDIRIGDRVVLQKAGDVIPEVVRPLVEPRTGSEREFEMPPTCPVCGTPIVRDEGAVRHYCPNPACPARVIQEYGHFVGRGGMDIDGAGWVVLTQLIQRGLVGSRGDFYRLSVDQLETLERFARKSAENLHRAIERSRRRPLARILNGLGIPQVGEQTAIDLADWIVRRWRPAEREPMGGPSGWLARVATGLRETPAEAFEAVPGVGATVGASIGRFFSDPATADILDDLVAAGVEPERPSPRASSLAGPLAGKSLVVTGTLSGFDRQGAEERIRAAGGKVSGSVSRKTDYVVAGENPGSKLAKAQELAVPVLDEDGFRRLLAGEHEEGP
;
A
#
# COMPACT_ATOMS: atom_id res chain seq x y z
N MET A 1 5.14 -3.19 51.83
CA MET A 1 5.85 -2.10 51.10
C MET A 1 5.80 -2.41 49.63
N THR A 2 4.82 -1.85 48.98
CA THR A 2 4.52 -2.07 47.55
C THR A 2 5.43 -1.14 46.74
N LYS A 3 6.40 -1.70 46.03
CA LYS A 3 7.20 -0.92 45.08
C LYS A 3 6.38 -0.74 43.81
N THR A 4 5.85 0.44 43.61
CA THR A 4 5.31 0.92 42.35
C THR A 4 6.47 1.03 41.37
N ILE A 5 6.47 0.18 40.34
CA ILE A 5 7.38 0.30 39.18
C ILE A 5 6.83 1.44 38.32
N ALA A 6 7.52 2.57 38.33
CA ALA A 6 7.24 3.67 37.43
C ALA A 6 7.56 3.20 36.00
N THR A 7 6.52 3.05 35.17
CA THR A 7 6.64 2.93 33.74
C THR A 7 7.19 4.26 33.21
N THR A 8 8.40 4.27 32.70
CA THR A 8 8.93 5.42 31.95
C THR A 8 8.00 5.66 30.77
N ALA A 9 7.26 6.76 30.81
CA ALA A 9 6.43 7.21 29.71
C ALA A 9 7.35 7.40 28.50
N ALA A 10 7.13 6.60 27.46
CA ALA A 10 7.78 6.80 26.17
C ALA A 10 7.48 8.24 25.71
N ASP A 11 8.48 8.94 25.18
CA ASP A 11 8.33 10.28 24.60
C ASP A 11 7.22 10.26 23.55
N PRO A 12 6.10 11.01 23.71
CA PRO A 12 5.01 11.01 22.74
C PRO A 12 5.46 11.34 21.32
N ALA A 13 6.46 12.21 21.15
CA ALA A 13 7.01 12.57 19.85
C ALA A 13 7.71 11.38 19.19
N ALA A 14 8.54 10.65 19.91
CA ALA A 14 9.21 9.45 19.39
C ALA A 14 8.19 8.36 19.02
N ARG A 15 7.11 8.20 19.79
CA ARG A 15 6.06 7.23 19.47
C ARG A 15 5.24 7.61 18.25
N VAL A 16 4.90 8.89 18.09
CA VAL A 16 4.23 9.42 16.90
C VAL A 16 5.07 9.17 15.64
N ASP A 17 6.37 9.43 15.68
CA ASP A 17 7.26 9.21 14.54
C ASP A 17 7.39 7.73 14.19
N GLU A 18 7.47 6.85 15.19
CA GLU A 18 7.46 5.40 14.99
C GLU A 18 6.15 4.93 14.34
N LEU A 19 5.00 5.35 14.85
CA LEU A 19 3.69 5.00 14.33
C LEU A 19 3.52 5.45 12.87
N ARG A 20 3.92 6.70 12.56
CA ARG A 20 3.88 7.21 11.18
C ARG A 20 4.72 6.37 10.24
N ARG A 21 5.92 5.98 10.66
CA ARG A 21 6.80 5.14 9.86
C ARG A 21 6.15 3.76 9.60
N VAL A 22 5.68 3.09 10.65
CA VAL A 22 5.08 1.76 10.55
C VAL A 22 3.81 1.78 9.70
N ILE A 23 2.93 2.76 9.90
CA ILE A 23 1.69 2.91 9.12
C ILE A 23 1.98 3.23 7.66
N LYS A 24 3.00 4.05 7.37
CA LYS A 24 3.42 4.34 6.00
C LYS A 24 3.98 3.10 5.30
N GLU A 25 4.82 2.33 5.97
CA GLU A 25 5.34 1.05 5.46
C GLU A 25 4.20 0.05 5.21
N ALA A 26 3.23 -0.02 6.12
CA ALA A 26 2.05 -0.87 5.95
C ALA A 26 1.17 -0.42 4.77
N ASN A 27 0.96 0.88 4.58
CA ASN A 27 0.27 1.42 3.41
C ASN A 27 0.99 1.07 2.10
N ASP A 28 2.31 1.21 2.05
CA ASP A 28 3.09 0.85 0.87
C ASP A 28 3.05 -0.67 0.60
N ALA A 29 3.08 -1.50 1.64
CA ALA A 29 2.93 -2.95 1.53
C ALA A 29 1.55 -3.32 0.99
N TYR A 30 0.50 -2.71 1.52
CA TYR A 30 -0.89 -2.97 1.16
C TYR A 30 -1.25 -2.44 -0.24
N TYR A 31 -1.03 -1.13 -0.50
CA TYR A 31 -1.52 -0.47 -1.71
C TYR A 31 -0.60 -0.60 -2.92
N ARG A 32 0.71 -0.81 -2.72
CA ARG A 32 1.68 -0.87 -3.82
C ARG A 32 2.22 -2.27 -4.09
N ARG A 33 2.41 -3.07 -3.03
CA ARG A 33 3.07 -4.37 -3.13
C ARG A 33 2.10 -5.55 -3.15
N ASP A 34 0.80 -5.32 -2.89
CA ASP A 34 -0.23 -6.36 -2.67
C ASP A 34 0.25 -7.47 -1.70
N ALA A 35 1.07 -7.09 -0.73
CA ALA A 35 1.69 -7.96 0.26
C ALA A 35 1.62 -7.32 1.65
N PRO A 36 0.43 -7.25 2.27
CA PRO A 36 0.25 -6.66 3.58
C PRO A 36 1.10 -7.39 4.62
N GLU A 37 1.86 -6.62 5.39
CA GLU A 37 2.70 -7.10 6.50
C GLU A 37 1.98 -6.98 7.84
N LEU A 38 0.97 -6.10 7.92
CA LEU A 38 0.07 -5.92 9.05
C LEU A 38 -1.34 -6.36 8.66
N SER A 39 -2.06 -6.90 9.60
CA SER A 39 -3.50 -7.11 9.46
C SER A 39 -4.27 -5.79 9.52
N ASP A 40 -5.49 -5.76 9.00
CA ASP A 40 -6.36 -4.59 9.09
C ASP A 40 -6.61 -4.17 10.54
N ALA A 41 -6.73 -5.14 11.47
CA ALA A 41 -6.94 -4.86 12.89
C ALA A 41 -5.68 -4.26 13.55
N GLU A 42 -4.47 -4.76 13.23
CA GLU A 42 -3.22 -4.17 13.71
C GLU A 42 -3.02 -2.77 13.12
N TYR A 43 -3.28 -2.62 11.83
CA TYR A 43 -3.25 -1.32 11.17
C TYR A 43 -4.23 -0.33 11.82
N ASP A 44 -5.49 -0.75 12.03
CA ASP A 44 -6.52 0.08 12.66
C ASP A 44 -6.15 0.44 14.11
N ALA A 45 -5.53 -0.49 14.87
CA ALA A 45 -5.07 -0.24 16.24
C ALA A 45 -3.93 0.78 16.27
N LEU A 46 -2.89 0.59 15.45
CA LEU A 46 -1.77 1.54 15.33
C LEU A 46 -2.24 2.89 14.81
N PHE A 47 -3.18 2.87 13.87
CA PHE A 47 -3.75 4.09 13.33
C PHE A 47 -4.57 4.85 14.38
N ARG A 48 -5.38 4.16 15.19
CA ARG A 48 -6.12 4.75 16.31
C ARG A 48 -5.17 5.35 17.33
N GLU A 49 -4.12 4.62 17.75
CA GLU A 49 -3.10 5.14 18.65
C GLU A 49 -2.46 6.43 18.13
N LEU A 50 -2.15 6.49 16.83
CA LEU A 50 -1.62 7.70 16.20
C LEU A 50 -2.63 8.85 16.23
N VAL A 51 -3.91 8.60 15.96
CA VAL A 51 -4.98 9.61 16.03
C VAL A 51 -5.12 10.14 17.45
N ASP A 52 -5.14 9.27 18.47
CA ASP A 52 -5.29 9.65 19.87
C ASP A 52 -4.09 10.49 20.34
N LEU A 53 -2.87 10.11 19.97
CA LEU A 53 -1.66 10.87 20.28
C LEU A 53 -1.63 12.22 19.58
N GLU A 54 -1.99 12.31 18.28
CA GLU A 54 -2.05 13.58 17.57
C GLU A 54 -3.19 14.50 18.06
N GLN A 55 -4.28 13.95 18.62
CA GLN A 55 -5.32 14.72 19.29
C GLN A 55 -4.90 15.23 20.66
N ALA A 56 -4.20 14.40 21.44
CA ALA A 56 -3.65 14.78 22.73
C ALA A 56 -2.49 15.81 22.63
N HIS A 57 -1.75 15.76 21.51
CA HIS A 57 -0.59 16.58 21.21
C HIS A 57 -0.70 17.24 19.83
N PRO A 58 -1.57 18.28 19.65
CA PRO A 58 -1.79 18.92 18.37
C PRO A 58 -0.52 19.51 17.72
N GLU A 59 0.49 19.85 18.53
CA GLU A 59 1.79 20.33 18.08
C GLU A 59 2.60 19.27 17.32
N LEU A 60 2.31 17.97 17.53
CA LEU A 60 2.93 16.86 16.83
C LEU A 60 2.24 16.52 15.51
N GLN A 61 1.05 17.08 15.25
CA GLN A 61 0.33 16.82 14.02
C GLN A 61 1.10 17.37 12.80
N ALA A 62 1.40 16.52 11.82
CA ALA A 62 2.08 16.90 10.60
C ALA A 62 1.15 16.77 9.37
N PRO A 63 1.26 17.66 8.37
CA PRO A 63 0.41 17.60 7.16
C PRO A 63 0.58 16.33 6.33
N ASP A 64 1.70 15.63 6.48
CA ASP A 64 2.03 14.37 5.81
C ASP A 64 1.79 13.13 6.68
N SER A 65 1.20 13.32 7.87
CA SER A 65 0.77 12.20 8.71
C SER A 65 -0.22 11.29 7.96
N PRO A 66 -0.14 9.96 8.16
CA PRO A 66 -1.15 9.02 7.68
C PRO A 66 -2.58 9.36 8.14
N THR A 67 -2.74 10.10 9.24
CA THR A 67 -4.04 10.58 9.71
C THR A 67 -4.63 11.66 8.82
N GLN A 68 -3.81 12.31 7.99
CA GLN A 68 -4.20 13.40 7.08
C GLN A 68 -4.32 12.95 5.61
N ARG A 69 -3.93 11.71 5.27
CA ARG A 69 -3.91 11.19 3.91
C ARG A 69 -4.56 9.82 3.80
N VAL A 70 -5.06 9.48 2.60
CA VAL A 70 -5.66 8.17 2.28
C VAL A 70 -4.70 7.36 1.42
N GLY A 71 -4.49 6.08 1.73
CA GLY A 71 -3.78 5.13 0.88
C GLY A 71 -2.33 5.51 0.54
N ALA A 72 -1.85 5.00 -0.60
CA ALA A 72 -0.53 5.31 -1.16
C ALA A 72 -0.66 5.86 -2.58
N ALA A 73 0.25 6.77 -2.95
CA ALA A 73 0.29 7.31 -4.32
C ALA A 73 0.51 6.20 -5.34
N PRO A 74 -0.06 6.30 -6.58
CA PRO A 74 0.18 5.34 -7.64
C PRO A 74 1.68 5.16 -7.89
N GLY A 75 2.13 3.92 -8.02
CA GLY A 75 3.55 3.59 -8.21
C GLY A 75 3.80 2.50 -9.24
N GLY A 76 2.76 2.15 -10.03
CA GLY A 76 2.77 1.03 -10.97
C GLY A 76 3.16 1.40 -12.40
N GLN A 77 3.07 0.40 -13.30
CA GLN A 77 3.28 0.55 -14.75
C GLN A 77 2.02 1.11 -15.46
N LEU A 78 0.91 1.25 -14.74
CA LEU A 78 -0.33 1.84 -15.25
C LEU A 78 -0.25 3.38 -15.19
N ALA A 79 -0.92 4.06 -16.12
CA ALA A 79 -0.95 5.51 -16.17
C ALA A 79 -1.66 6.07 -14.93
N GLU A 80 -1.27 7.27 -14.50
CA GLU A 80 -1.90 7.96 -13.38
C GLU A 80 -3.16 8.71 -13.84
N VAL A 81 -4.22 8.65 -13.05
CA VAL A 81 -5.48 9.39 -13.24
C VAL A 81 -5.77 10.24 -12.03
N VAL A 82 -6.04 11.53 -12.25
CA VAL A 82 -6.49 12.45 -11.20
C VAL A 82 -8.01 12.36 -11.06
N HIS A 83 -8.50 12.13 -9.83
CA HIS A 83 -9.93 12.10 -9.53
C HIS A 83 -10.52 13.52 -9.53
N ARG A 84 -11.64 13.73 -10.22
CA ARG A 84 -12.37 15.03 -10.19
C ARG A 84 -12.87 15.36 -8.79
N THR A 85 -13.31 14.36 -8.06
CA THR A 85 -13.73 14.46 -6.66
C THR A 85 -12.92 13.46 -5.85
N PRO A 86 -12.33 13.84 -4.70
CA PRO A 86 -11.52 12.95 -3.89
C PRO A 86 -12.25 11.67 -3.48
N MET A 87 -11.57 10.52 -3.57
CA MET A 87 -12.06 9.24 -3.07
C MET A 87 -11.63 9.06 -1.61
N LEU A 88 -12.48 9.54 -0.71
CA LEU A 88 -12.20 9.55 0.73
C LEU A 88 -12.25 8.14 1.34
N SER A 89 -11.60 7.98 2.48
CA SER A 89 -11.75 6.83 3.35
C SER A 89 -12.97 7.01 4.26
N LEU A 90 -13.24 6.04 5.14
CA LEU A 90 -14.25 6.12 6.18
C LEU A 90 -13.58 5.97 7.55
N ASN A 91 -14.11 6.65 8.56
CA ASN A 91 -13.77 6.33 9.94
C ASN A 91 -14.44 5.01 10.33
N ASN A 92 -13.81 4.25 11.22
CA ASN A 92 -14.33 2.97 11.68
C ASN A 92 -15.07 3.12 13.01
N ALA A 93 -16.05 2.25 13.23
CA ALA A 93 -16.67 1.94 14.51
C ALA A 93 -16.60 0.42 14.71
N PHE A 94 -16.24 -0.04 15.92
CA PHE A 94 -16.07 -1.45 16.24
C PHE A 94 -17.07 -1.95 17.28
N GLY A 95 -18.01 -1.09 17.67
CA GLY A 95 -19.05 -1.42 18.63
C GLY A 95 -20.20 -0.42 18.60
N GLU A 96 -21.27 -0.81 19.28
CA GLU A 96 -22.51 -0.02 19.38
C GLU A 96 -22.24 1.37 19.98
N ASP A 97 -21.42 1.48 21.03
CA ASP A 97 -21.11 2.75 21.69
C ASP A 97 -20.44 3.74 20.73
N GLU A 98 -19.53 3.28 19.89
CA GLU A 98 -18.85 4.13 18.89
C GLU A 98 -19.82 4.59 17.81
N LEU A 99 -20.78 3.74 17.40
CA LEU A 99 -21.83 4.09 16.45
C LEU A 99 -22.82 5.10 17.05
N ARG A 100 -23.22 4.92 18.31
CA ARG A 100 -24.02 5.91 19.05
C ARG A 100 -23.31 7.25 19.23
N ALA A 101 -22.00 7.20 19.47
CA ALA A 101 -21.18 8.41 19.51
C ALA A 101 -21.09 9.11 18.13
N PHE A 102 -21.12 8.37 17.04
CA PHE A 102 -21.24 8.94 15.70
C PHE A 102 -22.60 9.68 15.53
N ASP A 103 -23.74 9.05 15.85
CA ASP A 103 -25.07 9.67 15.80
C ASP A 103 -25.11 10.97 16.64
N LEU A 104 -24.55 10.93 17.85
CA LEU A 104 -24.49 12.10 18.72
C LEU A 104 -23.68 13.25 18.11
N ARG A 105 -22.54 12.94 17.45
CA ARG A 105 -21.74 13.96 16.73
C ARG A 105 -22.51 14.56 15.55
N VAL A 106 -23.20 13.72 14.77
CA VAL A 106 -24.03 14.15 13.63
C VAL A 106 -25.15 15.08 14.12
N ARG A 107 -25.91 14.67 15.14
CA ARG A 107 -26.98 15.48 15.73
C ARG A 107 -26.48 16.82 16.23
N ARG A 108 -25.39 16.83 16.99
CA ARG A 108 -24.77 18.08 17.50
C ARG A 108 -24.39 19.03 16.38
N ALA A 109 -23.73 18.51 15.32
CA ALA A 109 -23.30 19.33 14.20
C ALA A 109 -24.47 19.89 13.36
N LEU A 110 -25.60 19.19 13.33
CA LEU A 110 -26.82 19.62 12.67
C LEU A 110 -27.74 20.49 13.56
N GLY A 111 -27.42 20.65 14.84
CA GLY A 111 -28.26 21.39 15.81
C GLY A 111 -29.52 20.63 16.23
N LEU A 112 -29.50 19.30 16.17
CA LEU A 112 -30.61 18.42 16.54
C LEU A 112 -30.54 18.01 18.01
N PRO A 113 -31.69 17.64 18.64
CA PRO A 113 -31.71 17.14 20.01
C PRO A 113 -30.83 15.90 20.21
N PRO A 114 -30.15 15.76 21.37
CA PRO A 114 -29.40 14.54 21.69
C PRO A 114 -30.34 13.33 21.91
N PRO A 115 -29.84 12.10 21.75
CA PRO A 115 -30.59 10.90 22.16
C PRO A 115 -30.96 10.95 23.67
N PRO A 116 -32.06 10.32 24.09
CA PRO A 116 -33.01 9.54 23.30
C PRO A 116 -34.08 10.36 22.58
N GLY A 117 -33.95 11.68 22.48
CA GLY A 117 -34.89 12.53 21.79
C GLY A 117 -35.00 12.23 20.29
N PRO A 118 -36.15 12.56 19.67
CA PRO A 118 -36.31 12.39 18.23
C PRO A 118 -35.36 13.32 17.46
N ALA A 119 -34.94 12.87 16.29
CA ALA A 119 -34.14 13.66 15.36
C ALA A 119 -34.91 13.88 14.04
N PRO A 120 -35.89 14.80 14.01
CA PRO A 120 -36.70 15.02 12.83
C PRO A 120 -35.90 15.34 11.60
N GLY A 121 -36.10 14.59 10.50
CA GLY A 121 -35.40 14.79 9.24
C GLY A 121 -34.00 14.21 9.18
N LEU A 122 -33.46 13.58 10.23
CA LEU A 122 -32.22 12.82 10.17
C LEU A 122 -32.57 11.34 9.96
N THR A 123 -32.14 10.83 8.81
CA THR A 123 -32.20 9.40 8.47
C THR A 123 -30.88 8.92 7.94
N TYR A 124 -30.65 7.62 8.08
CA TYR A 124 -29.47 6.94 7.62
C TYR A 124 -29.79 5.91 6.52
N VAL A 125 -28.80 5.68 5.66
CA VAL A 125 -28.72 4.53 4.77
C VAL A 125 -27.65 3.59 5.31
N ALA A 126 -27.98 2.31 5.46
CA ALA A 126 -27.08 1.24 5.80
C ALA A 126 -26.84 0.34 4.58
N GLU A 127 -25.58 0.13 4.23
CA GLU A 127 -25.13 -0.66 3.09
C GLU A 127 -24.09 -1.68 3.56
N LEU A 128 -24.08 -2.90 3.02
CA LEU A 128 -23.00 -3.84 3.33
C LEU A 128 -21.67 -3.31 2.81
N LYS A 129 -20.65 -3.36 3.66
CA LYS A 129 -19.28 -2.98 3.33
C LYS A 129 -18.60 -4.11 2.58
N ILE A 130 -18.54 -3.98 1.27
CA ILE A 130 -17.93 -4.98 0.39
C ILE A 130 -16.41 -5.02 0.62
N ASP A 131 -15.86 -6.20 0.75
CA ASP A 131 -14.42 -6.40 0.87
C ASP A 131 -13.78 -6.58 -0.50
N GLY A 132 -13.36 -5.47 -1.10
CA GLY A 132 -12.86 -5.39 -2.47
C GLY A 132 -11.87 -4.25 -2.69
N LEU A 133 -11.85 -3.72 -3.90
CA LEU A 133 -11.03 -2.62 -4.37
C LEU A 133 -11.91 -1.47 -4.88
N ALA A 134 -11.81 -0.32 -4.24
CA ALA A 134 -12.56 0.86 -4.64
C ALA A 134 -12.10 1.40 -6.00
N VAL A 135 -13.06 1.68 -6.88
CA VAL A 135 -12.85 2.22 -8.23
C VAL A 135 -13.75 3.43 -8.47
N SER A 136 -13.29 4.31 -9.35
CA SER A 136 -14.06 5.43 -9.91
C SER A 136 -14.19 5.25 -11.41
N LEU A 137 -15.41 5.31 -11.92
CA LEU A 137 -15.72 5.19 -13.34
C LEU A 137 -16.35 6.49 -13.84
N ARG A 138 -15.76 7.04 -14.88
CA ARG A 138 -16.27 8.24 -15.57
C ARG A 138 -17.03 7.84 -16.83
N TYR A 139 -18.24 8.38 -16.96
CA TYR A 139 -19.02 8.29 -18.17
C TYR A 139 -19.24 9.67 -18.78
N GLU A 140 -19.05 9.76 -20.10
CA GLU A 140 -19.25 10.97 -20.87
C GLU A 140 -20.34 10.70 -21.91
N ARG A 141 -21.42 11.46 -21.85
CA ARG A 141 -22.61 11.24 -22.69
C ARG A 141 -23.09 9.78 -22.67
N GLY A 142 -23.10 9.20 -21.48
CA GLY A 142 -23.50 7.82 -21.24
C GLY A 142 -22.50 6.75 -21.72
N ARG A 143 -21.29 7.08 -22.18
CA ARG A 143 -20.26 6.12 -22.61
C ARG A 143 -19.17 6.02 -21.56
N PHE A 144 -18.73 4.79 -21.25
CA PHE A 144 -17.62 4.57 -20.34
C PHE A 144 -16.32 5.16 -20.93
N ALA A 145 -15.84 6.24 -20.36
CA ALA A 145 -14.66 6.98 -20.82
C ALA A 145 -13.39 6.56 -20.09
N GLN A 146 -13.41 6.51 -18.75
CA GLN A 146 -12.23 6.26 -17.93
C GLN A 146 -12.59 5.57 -16.64
N GLY A 147 -11.70 4.67 -16.19
CA GLY A 147 -11.80 4.02 -14.89
C GLY A 147 -10.48 4.00 -14.16
N ALA A 148 -10.51 4.29 -12.85
CA ALA A 148 -9.30 4.38 -12.03
C ALA A 148 -9.48 3.71 -10.67
N THR A 149 -8.38 3.19 -10.11
CA THR A 149 -8.32 2.76 -8.71
C THR A 149 -8.35 3.96 -7.78
N ARG A 150 -8.66 3.76 -6.49
CA ARG A 150 -8.69 4.85 -5.50
C ARG A 150 -7.33 5.54 -5.34
N GLY A 151 -6.22 4.78 -5.33
CA GLY A 151 -4.89 5.30 -5.08
C GLY A 151 -4.78 6.00 -3.71
N ASP A 152 -4.23 7.22 -3.72
CA ASP A 152 -4.12 8.08 -2.52
C ASP A 152 -5.38 8.91 -2.23
N GLY A 153 -6.46 8.62 -2.96
CA GLY A 153 -7.74 9.33 -2.88
C GLY A 153 -7.84 10.55 -3.81
N PHE A 154 -6.73 11.09 -4.28
CA PHE A 154 -6.68 12.18 -5.27
C PHE A 154 -6.22 11.66 -6.65
N ARG A 155 -5.37 10.65 -6.66
CA ARG A 155 -4.80 10.03 -7.84
C ARG A 155 -4.89 8.52 -7.74
N GLY A 156 -5.32 7.88 -8.81
CA GLY A 156 -5.40 6.43 -8.96
C GLY A 156 -4.64 5.94 -10.18
N GLU A 157 -4.59 4.64 -10.37
CA GLU A 157 -4.05 4.01 -11.57
C GLU A 157 -5.15 3.83 -12.61
N ASP A 158 -4.85 4.12 -13.88
CA ASP A 158 -5.77 3.88 -14.99
C ASP A 158 -5.95 2.38 -15.21
N VAL A 159 -7.12 1.88 -14.89
CA VAL A 159 -7.52 0.49 -15.08
C VAL A 159 -8.72 0.37 -16.05
N THR A 160 -8.89 1.37 -16.92
CA THR A 160 -10.01 1.45 -17.86
C THR A 160 -10.14 0.18 -18.69
N ALA A 161 -9.05 -0.29 -19.29
CA ALA A 161 -9.05 -1.49 -20.13
C ALA A 161 -9.41 -2.76 -19.32
N ASN A 162 -8.99 -2.83 -18.06
CA ASN A 162 -9.29 -3.94 -17.17
C ASN A 162 -10.77 -3.91 -16.74
N LEU A 163 -11.28 -2.75 -16.34
CA LEU A 163 -12.69 -2.58 -15.93
C LEU A 163 -13.67 -2.91 -17.07
N ARG A 164 -13.31 -2.62 -18.34
CA ARG A 164 -14.11 -3.03 -19.52
C ARG A 164 -14.28 -4.53 -19.66
N THR A 165 -13.43 -5.33 -19.04
CA THR A 165 -13.55 -6.80 -19.07
C THR A 165 -14.47 -7.34 -17.98
N ILE A 166 -14.95 -6.50 -17.07
CA ILE A 166 -15.86 -6.88 -15.98
C ILE A 166 -17.28 -6.76 -16.48
N GLU A 167 -17.92 -7.88 -16.76
CA GLU A 167 -19.23 -7.97 -17.42
C GLU A 167 -20.35 -7.10 -16.80
N PRO A 168 -20.49 -6.98 -15.47
CA PRO A 168 -21.52 -6.13 -14.86
C PRO A 168 -21.31 -4.62 -15.05
N ILE A 169 -20.15 -4.15 -15.56
CA ILE A 169 -19.89 -2.73 -15.82
C ILE A 169 -20.46 -2.35 -17.16
N PRO A 170 -21.46 -1.44 -17.24
CA PRO A 170 -22.06 -1.06 -18.51
C PRO A 170 -21.08 -0.26 -19.37
N GLU A 171 -20.81 -0.67 -20.61
CA GLU A 171 -20.04 0.13 -21.56
C GLU A 171 -20.82 1.40 -21.97
N ARG A 172 -22.16 1.33 -21.89
CA ARG A 172 -23.06 2.43 -22.17
C ARG A 172 -24.23 2.48 -21.19
N LEU A 173 -24.46 3.64 -20.60
CA LEU A 173 -25.60 3.89 -19.73
C LEU A 173 -26.92 3.99 -20.52
N VAL A 174 -28.02 3.80 -19.82
CA VAL A 174 -29.37 3.94 -20.39
C VAL A 174 -29.63 5.36 -20.90
N GLU A 175 -29.01 6.36 -20.23
CA GLU A 175 -29.12 7.77 -20.60
C GLU A 175 -27.77 8.39 -20.98
N PRO A 176 -27.75 9.39 -21.89
CA PRO A 176 -26.52 10.06 -22.34
C PRO A 176 -26.07 11.15 -21.35
N VAL A 177 -25.83 10.76 -20.10
CA VAL A 177 -25.45 11.67 -19.01
C VAL A 177 -23.92 11.69 -18.78
N PHE A 178 -23.46 12.73 -18.07
CA PHE A 178 -22.09 12.79 -17.54
C PHE A 178 -22.12 12.41 -16.07
N VAL A 179 -21.43 11.34 -15.72
CA VAL A 179 -21.38 10.86 -14.33
C VAL A 179 -20.00 10.34 -13.96
N ASP A 180 -19.62 10.55 -12.70
CA ASP A 180 -18.57 9.79 -12.03
C ASP A 180 -19.26 8.85 -11.02
N ALA A 181 -19.22 7.53 -11.29
CA ALA A 181 -19.75 6.49 -10.43
C ALA A 181 -18.63 5.84 -9.62
N ARG A 182 -18.87 5.58 -8.33
CA ARG A 182 -17.91 4.87 -7.47
C ARG A 182 -18.47 3.55 -7.04
N GLY A 183 -17.63 2.54 -7.09
CA GLY A 183 -17.99 1.18 -6.74
C GLY A 183 -16.83 0.44 -6.10
N GLU A 184 -17.13 -0.79 -5.68
CA GLU A 184 -16.15 -1.75 -5.20
C GLU A 184 -16.10 -2.91 -6.17
N VAL A 185 -14.91 -3.18 -6.72
CA VAL A 185 -14.64 -4.40 -7.50
C VAL A 185 -14.20 -5.48 -6.51
N TYR A 186 -14.80 -6.65 -6.62
CA TYR A 186 -14.53 -7.76 -5.73
C TYR A 186 -14.41 -9.08 -6.49
N MET A 187 -13.81 -10.08 -5.86
CA MET A 187 -13.73 -11.44 -6.35
C MET A 187 -14.81 -12.29 -5.68
N PRO A 188 -15.75 -12.89 -6.42
CA PRO A 188 -16.72 -13.82 -5.86
C PRO A 188 -16.04 -15.02 -5.16
N LYS A 189 -16.62 -15.51 -4.06
CA LYS A 189 -16.11 -16.68 -3.30
C LYS A 189 -15.89 -17.91 -4.17
N SER A 190 -16.82 -18.17 -5.09
CA SER A 190 -16.72 -19.29 -6.04
C SER A 190 -15.54 -19.15 -7.00
N GLU A 191 -15.26 -17.94 -7.47
CA GLU A 191 -14.15 -17.66 -8.37
C GLU A 191 -12.81 -17.76 -7.62
N PHE A 192 -12.74 -17.26 -6.40
CA PHE A 192 -11.57 -17.42 -5.53
C PHE A 192 -11.23 -18.90 -5.29
N ALA A 193 -12.26 -19.72 -4.99
CA ALA A 193 -12.07 -21.15 -4.82
C ALA A 193 -11.58 -21.84 -6.11
N ARG A 194 -12.16 -21.46 -7.28
CA ARG A 194 -11.75 -21.99 -8.59
C ARG A 194 -10.29 -21.67 -8.90
N ILE A 195 -9.89 -20.41 -8.72
CA ILE A 195 -8.52 -19.97 -8.98
C ILE A 195 -7.53 -20.68 -8.04
N ASN A 196 -7.86 -20.84 -6.76
CA ASN A 196 -7.01 -21.54 -5.82
C ASN A 196 -6.88 -23.03 -6.15
N ALA A 197 -7.95 -23.70 -6.62
CA ALA A 197 -7.87 -25.07 -7.09
C ALA A 197 -6.93 -25.20 -8.31
N GLU A 198 -7.05 -24.31 -9.31
CA GLU A 198 -6.12 -24.30 -10.46
C GLU A 198 -4.66 -24.05 -10.04
N ARG A 199 -4.43 -23.19 -9.04
CA ARG A 199 -3.10 -22.91 -8.52
C ARG A 199 -2.53 -24.13 -7.76
N GLU A 200 -3.36 -24.82 -7.02
CA GLU A 200 -2.99 -26.06 -6.31
C GLU A 200 -2.59 -27.15 -7.30
N GLU A 201 -3.39 -27.36 -8.34
CA GLU A 201 -3.07 -28.31 -9.43
C GLU A 201 -1.77 -27.94 -10.15
N ALA A 202 -1.51 -26.64 -10.30
CA ALA A 202 -0.28 -26.13 -10.90
C ALA A 202 0.91 -26.10 -9.93
N GLY A 203 0.75 -26.47 -8.66
CA GLY A 203 1.78 -26.41 -7.62
C GLY A 203 2.19 -24.97 -7.26
N LEU A 204 1.32 -23.98 -7.49
CA LEU A 204 1.55 -22.58 -7.22
C LEU A 204 1.05 -22.19 -5.81
N PRO A 205 1.65 -21.21 -5.14
CA PRO A 205 1.15 -20.69 -3.87
C PRO A 205 -0.30 -20.24 -3.99
N LEU A 206 -1.14 -20.60 -3.01
CA LEU A 206 -2.54 -20.19 -2.99
C LEU A 206 -2.65 -18.70 -2.66
N TYR A 207 -3.69 -18.05 -3.16
CA TYR A 207 -4.05 -16.72 -2.71
C TYR A 207 -4.63 -16.76 -1.29
N ALA A 208 -4.28 -15.78 -0.47
CA ALA A 208 -4.65 -15.74 0.94
C ALA A 208 -6.13 -15.37 1.16
N ASN A 209 -6.67 -14.43 0.37
CA ASN A 209 -8.05 -13.98 0.46
C ASN A 209 -8.58 -13.43 -0.88
N PRO A 210 -9.92 -13.33 -1.04
CA PRO A 210 -10.55 -12.82 -2.25
C PRO A 210 -10.19 -11.36 -2.57
N ARG A 211 -10.06 -10.50 -1.56
CA ARG A 211 -9.75 -9.06 -1.71
C ARG A 211 -8.40 -8.85 -2.40
N ASN A 212 -7.33 -9.42 -1.84
CA ASN A 212 -5.99 -9.28 -2.39
C ASN A 212 -5.87 -9.92 -3.77
N SER A 213 -6.52 -11.07 -3.97
CA SER A 213 -6.61 -11.73 -5.28
C SER A 213 -7.34 -10.85 -6.30
N GLY A 214 -8.43 -10.19 -5.88
CA GLY A 214 -9.19 -9.24 -6.70
C GLY A 214 -8.38 -8.01 -7.08
N ALA A 215 -7.70 -7.40 -6.10
CA ALA A 215 -6.84 -6.22 -6.31
C ALA A 215 -5.70 -6.53 -7.29
N GLY A 216 -4.97 -7.62 -7.09
CA GLY A 216 -3.92 -8.06 -8.00
C GLY A 216 -4.46 -8.44 -9.38
N SER A 217 -5.69 -8.94 -9.48
CA SER A 217 -6.34 -9.29 -10.75
C SER A 217 -6.79 -8.06 -11.55
N LEU A 218 -7.24 -7.00 -10.88
CA LEU A 218 -7.67 -5.76 -11.54
C LEU A 218 -6.48 -4.94 -12.07
N ARG A 219 -5.33 -4.98 -11.39
CA ARG A 219 -4.14 -4.17 -11.71
C ARG A 219 -3.16 -4.89 -12.65
N GLN A 220 -3.66 -5.74 -13.54
CA GLN A 220 -2.86 -6.44 -14.54
C GLN A 220 -2.57 -5.53 -15.74
N ILE A 221 -1.36 -5.61 -16.31
CA ILE A 221 -0.98 -4.88 -17.51
C ILE A 221 -1.76 -5.42 -18.72
N ASP A 222 -1.95 -6.74 -18.78
CA ASP A 222 -2.76 -7.40 -19.80
C ASP A 222 -4.21 -7.55 -19.31
N PRO A 223 -5.18 -6.81 -19.88
CA PRO A 223 -6.59 -6.91 -19.51
C PRO A 223 -7.19 -8.31 -19.70
N GLN A 224 -6.60 -9.15 -20.58
CA GLN A 224 -7.06 -10.53 -20.76
C GLN A 224 -6.86 -11.39 -19.51
N VAL A 225 -5.87 -11.07 -18.68
CA VAL A 225 -5.69 -11.73 -17.38
C VAL A 225 -6.84 -11.37 -16.45
N THR A 226 -7.24 -10.10 -16.42
CA THR A 226 -8.41 -9.63 -15.65
C THR A 226 -9.70 -10.30 -16.12
N ALA A 227 -9.92 -10.39 -17.45
CA ALA A 227 -11.09 -11.03 -18.04
C ALA A 227 -11.29 -12.48 -17.57
N ARG A 228 -10.20 -13.23 -17.41
CA ARG A 228 -10.25 -14.64 -16.96
C ARG A 228 -10.58 -14.79 -15.48
N ARG A 229 -10.54 -13.69 -14.70
CA ARG A 229 -10.73 -13.68 -13.23
C ARG A 229 -12.17 -13.43 -12.81
N ARG A 230 -13.11 -13.25 -13.71
CA ARG A 230 -14.56 -13.09 -13.48
C ARG A 230 -14.88 -12.23 -12.26
N LEU A 231 -14.24 -11.05 -12.18
CA LEU A 231 -14.50 -10.09 -11.11
C LEU A 231 -15.93 -9.56 -11.22
N ALA A 232 -16.49 -9.12 -10.10
CA ALA A 232 -17.79 -8.48 -10.02
C ALA A 232 -17.68 -7.12 -9.33
N THR A 233 -18.76 -6.31 -9.37
CA THR A 233 -18.75 -4.97 -8.79
C THR A 233 -20.11 -4.56 -8.26
N TRP A 234 -20.09 -3.71 -7.21
CA TRP A 234 -21.24 -2.98 -6.69
C TRP A 234 -20.94 -1.49 -6.65
N PHE A 235 -21.86 -0.66 -7.16
CA PHE A 235 -21.74 0.79 -7.11
C PHE A 235 -22.52 1.35 -5.94
N TYR A 236 -21.94 2.38 -5.27
CA TYR A 236 -22.48 2.93 -4.03
C TYR A 236 -22.44 4.46 -3.95
N SER A 237 -21.94 5.15 -4.96
CA SER A 237 -21.91 6.62 -5.00
C SER A 237 -21.95 7.13 -6.42
N LEU A 238 -22.68 8.22 -6.62
CA LEU A 238 -22.90 8.87 -7.90
C LEU A 238 -22.62 10.37 -7.76
N VAL A 239 -21.88 10.93 -8.71
CA VAL A 239 -21.72 12.36 -8.90
C VAL A 239 -22.12 12.68 -10.34
N GLU A 240 -23.24 13.37 -10.54
CA GLU A 240 -23.71 13.83 -11.84
C GLU A 240 -23.19 15.25 -12.11
N GLY A 241 -22.79 15.54 -13.35
CA GLY A 241 -22.41 16.88 -13.81
C GLY A 241 -21.48 16.88 -14.99
N ALA A 242 -21.71 17.78 -15.94
CA ALA A 242 -20.83 18.02 -17.06
C ALA A 242 -19.50 18.66 -16.59
N PRO A 243 -18.38 18.49 -17.34
CA PRO A 243 -17.16 19.25 -17.14
C PRO A 243 -17.42 20.77 -17.19
N GLU A 244 -16.65 21.55 -16.42
CA GLU A 244 -16.70 23.01 -16.51
C GLU A 244 -16.46 23.43 -17.98
N GLY A 245 -17.44 24.16 -18.56
CA GLY A 245 -17.40 24.66 -19.95
C GLY A 245 -18.25 23.88 -20.96
N GLU A 246 -18.77 22.70 -20.64
CA GLU A 246 -19.79 22.03 -21.47
C GLU A 246 -21.18 22.23 -20.85
N ALA A 247 -22.00 23.09 -21.47
CA ALA A 247 -23.39 23.22 -21.08
C ALA A 247 -24.15 21.93 -21.38
N SER A 248 -24.88 21.40 -20.41
CA SER A 248 -25.84 20.30 -20.64
C SER A 248 -26.89 20.78 -21.64
N GLU A 249 -26.89 20.21 -22.85
CA GLU A 249 -27.93 20.52 -23.87
C GLU A 249 -29.36 20.14 -23.42
N THR A 250 -29.49 19.41 -22.32
CA THR A 250 -30.77 18.91 -21.79
C THR A 250 -31.21 19.53 -20.49
N GLY A 251 -30.82 20.74 -20.15
CA GLY A 251 -31.45 21.64 -19.16
C GLY A 251 -32.05 21.10 -17.84
N ALA A 252 -31.92 19.84 -17.53
CA ALA A 252 -32.45 19.16 -16.34
C ALA A 252 -31.42 18.14 -15.80
N THR A 253 -30.43 18.59 -15.04
CA THR A 253 -29.79 17.72 -14.06
C THR A 253 -30.84 17.49 -12.96
N ALA A 254 -31.45 16.30 -12.94
CA ALA A 254 -32.21 15.87 -11.80
C ALA A 254 -31.26 15.79 -10.61
N THR A 255 -31.22 16.83 -9.79
CA THR A 255 -30.35 16.91 -8.63
C THR A 255 -30.86 15.90 -7.61
N VAL A 256 -30.19 14.77 -7.51
CA VAL A 256 -30.51 13.74 -6.51
C VAL A 256 -30.27 14.35 -5.14
N ALA A 257 -31.31 14.33 -4.28
CA ALA A 257 -31.26 15.00 -2.98
C ALA A 257 -30.77 14.11 -1.83
N THR A 258 -30.79 12.79 -2.01
CA THR A 258 -30.48 11.84 -0.95
C THR A 258 -29.57 10.70 -1.45
N GLN A 259 -28.88 10.05 -0.53
CA GLN A 259 -28.04 8.88 -0.81
C GLN A 259 -28.88 7.71 -1.34
N SER A 260 -30.06 7.48 -0.75
CA SER A 260 -31.00 6.45 -1.20
C SER A 260 -31.44 6.69 -2.65
N ALA A 261 -31.85 7.91 -2.98
CA ALA A 261 -32.20 8.27 -4.35
C ALA A 261 -30.99 8.19 -5.33
N ALA A 262 -29.76 8.43 -4.85
CA ALA A 262 -28.57 8.23 -5.66
C ALA A 262 -28.31 6.75 -5.99
N LEU A 263 -28.58 5.85 -5.07
CA LEU A 263 -28.51 4.41 -5.30
C LEU A 263 -29.56 3.94 -6.31
N ASP A 264 -30.81 4.43 -6.18
CA ASP A 264 -31.88 4.14 -7.14
C ASP A 264 -31.56 4.73 -8.52
N ARG A 265 -30.93 5.89 -8.58
CA ARG A 265 -30.49 6.52 -9.82
C ARG A 265 -29.38 5.72 -10.49
N LEU A 266 -28.43 5.17 -9.74
CA LEU A 266 -27.41 4.25 -10.26
C LEU A 266 -28.05 3.03 -10.93
N GLU A 267 -29.04 2.39 -10.29
CA GLU A 267 -29.77 1.27 -10.87
C GLU A 267 -30.51 1.68 -12.17
N ALA A 268 -31.19 2.82 -12.15
CA ALA A 268 -31.89 3.35 -13.33
C ALA A 268 -30.95 3.64 -14.52
N LEU A 269 -29.67 4.01 -14.24
CA LEU A 269 -28.64 4.20 -15.25
C LEU A 269 -28.02 2.88 -15.76
N GLY A 270 -28.32 1.75 -15.12
CA GLY A 270 -27.84 0.42 -15.48
C GLY A 270 -26.63 -0.07 -14.69
N PHE A 271 -26.23 0.62 -13.62
CA PHE A 271 -25.17 0.12 -12.73
C PHE A 271 -25.70 -0.95 -11.78
N PRO A 272 -24.92 -2.01 -11.49
CA PRO A 272 -25.23 -2.94 -10.43
C PRO A 272 -25.06 -2.26 -9.07
N VAL A 273 -26.13 -2.25 -8.26
CA VAL A 273 -26.14 -1.75 -6.89
C VAL A 273 -26.49 -2.90 -5.95
N ASN A 274 -25.81 -2.96 -4.79
CA ASN A 274 -26.03 -4.03 -3.83
C ASN A 274 -27.48 -3.96 -3.30
N PRO A 275 -28.28 -5.04 -3.47
CA PRO A 275 -29.66 -5.08 -2.98
C PRO A 275 -29.74 -5.16 -1.46
N ASN A 276 -28.67 -5.58 -0.78
CA ASN A 276 -28.58 -5.71 0.68
C ASN A 276 -28.30 -4.36 1.32
N ARG A 277 -29.26 -3.44 1.20
CA ARG A 277 -29.21 -2.08 1.74
C ARG A 277 -30.56 -1.72 2.36
N GLU A 278 -30.57 -0.81 3.30
CA GLU A 278 -31.79 -0.27 3.90
C GLU A 278 -31.65 1.24 4.11
N SER A 279 -32.72 2.00 3.84
CA SER A 279 -32.78 3.45 3.94
C SER A 279 -33.89 3.92 4.87
N GLY A 280 -33.87 5.23 5.25
CA GLY A 280 -34.85 5.80 6.15
C GLY A 280 -34.69 5.35 7.60
N LEU A 281 -33.52 4.82 7.97
CA LEU A 281 -33.25 4.31 9.30
C LEU A 281 -32.94 5.43 10.30
N ASP A 282 -33.39 5.28 11.54
CA ASP A 282 -32.76 5.91 12.70
C ASP A 282 -31.57 5.06 13.19
N ILE A 283 -30.88 5.52 14.23
CA ILE A 283 -29.71 4.80 14.76
C ILE A 283 -30.08 3.41 15.29
N GLU A 284 -31.28 3.22 15.84
CA GLU A 284 -31.76 1.92 16.31
C GLU A 284 -32.04 0.98 15.13
N GLY A 285 -32.55 1.51 14.03
CA GLY A 285 -32.73 0.79 12.77
C GLY A 285 -31.38 0.33 12.20
N VAL A 286 -30.38 1.21 12.23
CA VAL A 286 -29.01 0.87 11.80
C VAL A 286 -28.44 -0.28 12.64
N LEU A 287 -28.61 -0.23 13.97
CA LEU A 287 -28.14 -1.30 14.87
C LEU A 287 -28.83 -2.64 14.57
N ARG A 288 -30.16 -2.62 14.33
CA ARG A 288 -30.88 -3.84 13.91
C ARG A 288 -30.40 -4.38 12.57
N PHE A 289 -30.12 -3.52 11.61
CA PHE A 289 -29.54 -3.93 10.32
C PHE A 289 -28.19 -4.61 10.51
N ILE A 290 -27.30 -4.03 11.33
CA ILE A 290 -25.98 -4.58 11.64
C ILE A 290 -26.11 -5.97 12.30
N GLU A 291 -26.98 -6.11 13.29
CA GLU A 291 -27.21 -7.38 14.00
C GLU A 291 -27.77 -8.45 13.06
N ALA A 292 -28.74 -8.10 12.21
CA ALA A 292 -29.31 -9.02 11.24
C ALA A 292 -28.27 -9.56 10.26
N TRP A 293 -27.32 -8.71 9.84
CA TRP A 293 -26.26 -9.11 8.90
C TRP A 293 -25.06 -9.77 9.57
N HIS A 294 -24.97 -9.78 10.89
CA HIS A 294 -23.84 -10.37 11.59
C HIS A 294 -23.60 -11.83 11.16
N GLU A 295 -24.67 -12.65 11.14
CA GLU A 295 -24.60 -14.06 10.72
C GLU A 295 -24.90 -14.24 9.22
N GLN A 296 -25.88 -13.51 8.68
CA GLN A 296 -26.35 -13.71 7.30
C GLN A 296 -25.26 -13.41 6.26
N ARG A 297 -24.30 -12.52 6.56
CA ARG A 297 -23.18 -12.16 5.66
C ARG A 297 -22.35 -13.35 5.22
N HIS A 298 -22.24 -14.41 6.04
CA HIS A 298 -21.45 -15.60 5.69
C HIS A 298 -22.04 -16.39 4.52
N GLY A 299 -23.36 -16.28 4.31
CA GLY A 299 -24.09 -16.90 3.19
C GLY A 299 -23.97 -16.14 1.87
N LEU A 300 -23.39 -14.94 1.85
CA LEU A 300 -23.23 -14.15 0.64
C LEU A 300 -22.19 -14.73 -0.32
N PRO A 301 -22.37 -14.56 -1.65
CA PRO A 301 -21.39 -15.02 -2.64
C PRO A 301 -20.12 -14.16 -2.70
N TYR A 302 -20.02 -13.13 -1.87
CA TYR A 302 -18.87 -12.22 -1.72
C TYR A 302 -18.53 -12.00 -0.24
N GLU A 303 -17.35 -11.47 0.03
CA GLU A 303 -16.94 -11.12 1.39
C GLU A 303 -17.37 -9.70 1.75
N THR A 304 -17.69 -9.50 3.03
CA THR A 304 -18.05 -8.19 3.62
C THR A 304 -17.47 -8.11 5.02
N ASP A 305 -16.77 -7.03 5.33
CA ASP A 305 -16.07 -6.80 6.60
C ASP A 305 -16.86 -5.88 7.54
N GLY A 306 -18.08 -5.44 7.14
CA GLY A 306 -18.86 -4.52 7.95
C GLY A 306 -20.10 -3.97 7.26
N VAL A 307 -20.55 -2.83 7.80
CA VAL A 307 -21.67 -2.05 7.29
C VAL A 307 -21.23 -0.58 7.15
N VAL A 308 -21.53 0.03 6.02
CA VAL A 308 -21.35 1.48 5.83
C VAL A 308 -22.64 2.19 6.17
N VAL A 309 -22.57 3.14 7.10
CA VAL A 309 -23.72 3.97 7.52
C VAL A 309 -23.49 5.39 7.02
N LYS A 310 -24.45 5.94 6.30
CA LYS A 310 -24.38 7.27 5.70
C LYS A 310 -25.63 8.08 6.09
N VAL A 311 -25.46 9.37 6.38
CA VAL A 311 -26.61 10.30 6.47
C VAL A 311 -27.27 10.35 5.10
N ASP A 312 -28.59 10.21 5.02
CA ASP A 312 -29.29 10.07 3.74
C ASP A 312 -29.38 11.40 2.98
N ASP A 313 -29.68 12.50 3.63
CA ASP A 313 -29.88 13.82 3.02
C ASP A 313 -28.54 14.48 2.62
N PHE A 314 -28.38 14.83 1.36
CA PHE A 314 -27.15 15.43 0.83
C PHE A 314 -26.90 16.87 1.30
N ASP A 315 -27.95 17.62 1.68
CA ASP A 315 -27.76 18.93 2.27
C ASP A 315 -27.18 18.82 3.68
N GLN A 316 -27.65 17.86 4.45
CA GLN A 316 -27.06 17.54 5.75
C GLN A 316 -25.62 17.05 5.60
N GLN A 317 -25.33 16.22 4.60
CA GLN A 317 -23.93 15.80 4.31
C GLN A 317 -23.02 16.98 4.02
N ARG A 318 -23.47 17.96 3.20
CA ARG A 318 -22.71 19.18 2.91
C ARG A 318 -22.45 20.02 4.17
N ARG A 319 -23.48 20.17 5.03
CA ARG A 319 -23.36 20.90 6.30
C ARG A 319 -22.42 20.22 7.29
N LEU A 320 -22.41 18.90 7.35
CA LEU A 320 -21.50 18.11 8.19
C LEU A 320 -20.04 18.18 7.69
N GLY A 321 -19.86 18.25 6.39
CA GLY A 321 -18.56 18.40 5.75
C GLY A 321 -17.66 17.18 5.94
N MET A 322 -16.36 17.45 5.84
CA MET A 322 -15.30 16.42 5.84
C MET A 322 -14.21 16.81 6.83
N VAL A 323 -13.46 15.83 7.29
CA VAL A 323 -12.13 15.97 7.89
C VAL A 323 -11.10 15.47 6.89
N ALA A 324 -9.82 15.74 7.09
CA ALA A 324 -8.75 15.56 6.11
C ALA A 324 -8.88 14.33 5.17
N ARG A 325 -9.35 13.19 5.66
CA ARG A 325 -9.46 11.95 4.87
C ARG A 325 -10.82 11.27 4.86
N ALA A 326 -11.77 11.71 5.68
CA ALA A 326 -13.04 11.02 5.87
C ALA A 326 -14.21 12.00 5.99
N PRO A 327 -15.40 11.65 5.49
CA PRO A 327 -16.61 12.42 5.69
C PRO A 327 -17.09 12.34 7.15
N ARG A 328 -17.67 13.42 7.67
CA ARG A 328 -18.33 13.43 9.00
C ARG A 328 -19.72 12.83 8.99
N TRP A 329 -20.28 12.62 7.81
CA TRP A 329 -21.63 12.11 7.57
C TRP A 329 -21.69 10.61 7.27
N ALA A 330 -20.52 9.92 7.26
CA ALA A 330 -20.49 8.48 7.06
C ALA A 330 -19.48 7.82 8.02
N ILE A 331 -19.76 6.56 8.35
CA ILE A 331 -18.91 5.72 9.19
C ILE A 331 -19.00 4.26 8.69
N ALA A 332 -17.91 3.51 8.82
CA ALA A 332 -17.86 2.09 8.58
C ALA A 332 -17.91 1.34 9.93
N TYR A 333 -19.00 0.64 10.19
CA TYR A 333 -19.05 -0.31 11.29
C TYR A 333 -18.35 -1.60 10.84
N LYS A 334 -17.34 -2.05 11.57
CA LYS A 334 -16.63 -3.30 11.32
C LYS A 334 -17.03 -4.35 12.34
N TYR A 335 -17.36 -5.55 11.84
CA TYR A 335 -17.64 -6.68 12.72
C TYR A 335 -16.38 -7.06 13.52
N PRO A 336 -16.55 -7.51 14.78
CA PRO A 336 -15.44 -8.09 15.52
C PRO A 336 -14.85 -9.27 14.73
N PRO A 337 -13.51 -9.46 14.77
CA PRO A 337 -12.90 -10.64 14.18
C PRO A 337 -13.49 -11.92 14.77
N GLU A 338 -13.72 -12.93 13.93
CA GLU A 338 -14.12 -14.25 14.40
C GLU A 338 -13.01 -14.87 15.23
N GLN A 339 -13.35 -15.29 16.45
CA GLN A 339 -12.42 -15.92 17.39
C GLN A 339 -12.78 -17.39 17.61
N VAL A 340 -11.78 -18.25 17.62
CA VAL A 340 -11.94 -19.65 17.94
C VAL A 340 -10.88 -20.08 18.94
N GLU A 341 -11.19 -21.14 19.70
CA GLU A 341 -10.21 -21.74 20.58
C GLU A 341 -9.45 -22.86 19.85
N THR A 342 -8.14 -22.89 20.06
CA THR A 342 -7.26 -23.95 19.54
C THR A 342 -6.13 -24.24 20.55
N THR A 343 -5.28 -25.21 20.24
CA THR A 343 -4.16 -25.59 21.10
C THR A 343 -2.83 -25.28 20.39
N VAL A 344 -1.88 -24.71 21.12
CA VAL A 344 -0.50 -24.53 20.67
C VAL A 344 0.23 -25.86 20.81
N GLU A 345 0.42 -26.55 19.69
CA GLU A 345 1.13 -27.84 19.69
C GLU A 345 2.64 -27.65 19.83
N ASP A 346 3.18 -26.63 19.17
CA ASP A 346 4.60 -26.27 19.23
C ASP A 346 4.83 -24.79 18.88
N ILE A 347 6.00 -24.25 19.17
CA ILE A 347 6.46 -22.92 18.73
C ILE A 347 7.79 -23.11 18.00
N VAL A 348 7.77 -22.89 16.69
CA VAL A 348 8.91 -23.09 15.79
C VAL A 348 9.46 -21.73 15.35
N VAL A 349 10.80 -21.60 15.33
CA VAL A 349 11.47 -20.36 14.92
C VAL A 349 11.82 -20.40 13.43
N TYR A 350 11.34 -19.42 12.69
CA TYR A 350 11.68 -19.22 11.27
C TYR A 350 12.68 -18.08 11.11
N VAL A 351 13.56 -18.21 10.14
CA VAL A 351 14.60 -17.20 9.83
C VAL A 351 14.20 -16.44 8.57
N GLY A 352 13.99 -15.14 8.70
CA GLY A 352 13.67 -14.25 7.59
C GLY A 352 14.88 -13.79 6.78
N ARG A 353 14.64 -13.02 5.72
CA ARG A 353 15.65 -12.49 4.79
C ARG A 353 16.78 -11.73 5.49
N THR A 354 16.45 -10.88 6.44
CA THR A 354 17.45 -10.10 7.21
C THR A 354 18.12 -10.89 8.33
N GLY A 355 17.85 -12.22 8.41
CA GLY A 355 18.29 -13.05 9.51
C GLY A 355 17.40 -13.01 10.73
N THR A 356 16.33 -12.21 10.75
CA THR A 356 15.41 -12.08 11.89
C THR A 356 14.76 -13.43 12.21
N LEU A 357 14.80 -13.81 13.50
CA LEU A 357 14.18 -15.02 14.01
C LEU A 357 12.75 -14.69 14.50
N THR A 358 11.78 -15.31 13.86
CA THR A 358 10.35 -15.10 14.15
C THR A 358 9.76 -16.39 14.73
N PRO A 359 9.27 -16.40 15.98
CA PRO A 359 8.53 -17.51 16.54
C PRO A 359 7.14 -17.60 15.88
N VAL A 360 6.74 -18.82 15.51
CA VAL A 360 5.45 -19.13 14.89
C VAL A 360 4.82 -20.27 15.68
N ALA A 361 3.61 -20.07 16.19
CA ALA A 361 2.84 -21.12 16.83
C ALA A 361 2.34 -22.12 15.77
N HIS A 362 2.62 -23.38 15.97
CA HIS A 362 1.98 -24.49 15.31
C HIS A 362 0.75 -24.87 16.14
N LEU A 363 -0.41 -24.86 15.51
CA LEU A 363 -1.70 -24.96 16.17
C LEU A 363 -2.43 -26.22 15.73
N ALA A 364 -3.23 -26.78 16.60
CA ALA A 364 -4.24 -27.77 16.20
C ALA A 364 -5.13 -27.12 15.11
N PRO A 365 -5.26 -27.77 13.92
CA PRO A 365 -5.98 -27.16 12.79
C PRO A 365 -7.40 -26.77 13.17
N SER A 366 -7.74 -25.47 13.06
CA SER A 366 -9.03 -24.93 13.44
C SER A 366 -9.60 -24.05 12.34
N LYS A 367 -10.92 -24.09 12.16
CA LYS A 367 -11.60 -23.24 11.16
C LYS A 367 -11.85 -21.87 11.75
N VAL A 368 -11.38 -20.81 11.07
CA VAL A 368 -11.57 -19.40 11.42
C VAL A 368 -11.87 -18.65 10.14
N ALA A 369 -12.94 -17.90 10.10
CA ALA A 369 -13.34 -17.08 8.96
C ALA A 369 -13.19 -17.85 7.62
N GLY A 370 -13.86 -19.00 7.54
CA GLY A 370 -13.94 -19.84 6.34
C GLY A 370 -12.66 -20.57 5.91
N SER A 371 -11.52 -20.45 6.61
CA SER A 371 -10.30 -21.17 6.30
C SER A 371 -9.77 -21.99 7.48
N THR A 372 -9.01 -23.07 7.18
CA THR A 372 -8.34 -23.87 8.21
C THR A 372 -6.99 -23.25 8.53
N VAL A 373 -6.79 -22.88 9.78
CA VAL A 373 -5.56 -22.29 10.31
C VAL A 373 -4.83 -23.33 11.17
N ALA A 374 -3.56 -23.58 10.85
CA ALA A 374 -2.67 -24.47 11.60
C ALA A 374 -1.38 -23.76 12.06
N ARG A 375 -1.19 -22.50 11.72
CA ARG A 375 -0.02 -21.69 12.12
C ARG A 375 -0.41 -20.24 12.32
N ALA A 376 0.18 -19.61 13.35
CA ALA A 376 0.00 -18.18 13.60
C ALA A 376 1.33 -17.55 14.01
N THR A 377 1.62 -16.36 13.54
CA THR A 377 2.82 -15.64 13.96
C THR A 377 2.72 -15.21 15.42
N LEU A 378 3.85 -15.25 16.13
CA LEU A 378 3.99 -14.71 17.49
C LEU A 378 4.92 -13.48 17.51
N HIS A 379 5.25 -12.94 16.33
CA HIS A 379 6.07 -11.74 16.07
C HIS A 379 7.50 -11.82 16.64
N ASN A 380 7.69 -11.89 17.95
CA ASN A 380 8.99 -11.94 18.61
C ASN A 380 8.88 -12.55 20.01
N LEU A 381 10.03 -12.81 20.65
CA LEU A 381 10.06 -13.41 21.99
C LEU A 381 9.40 -12.53 23.07
N ASP A 382 9.56 -11.22 22.98
CA ASP A 382 9.00 -10.31 23.98
C ASP A 382 7.47 -10.33 23.94
N GLU A 383 6.88 -10.48 22.76
CA GLU A 383 5.44 -10.62 22.57
C GLU A 383 4.93 -11.97 23.11
N VAL A 384 5.66 -13.06 22.86
CA VAL A 384 5.36 -14.38 23.47
C VAL A 384 5.32 -14.28 24.98
N ARG A 385 6.32 -13.62 25.59
CA ARG A 385 6.41 -13.43 27.03
C ARG A 385 5.34 -12.48 27.56
N ARG A 386 5.08 -11.38 26.86
CA ARG A 386 4.05 -10.40 27.24
C ARG A 386 2.66 -11.01 27.28
N LYS A 387 2.34 -11.87 26.31
CA LYS A 387 1.07 -12.61 26.26
C LYS A 387 1.07 -13.86 27.13
N ASP A 388 2.21 -14.28 27.69
CA ASP A 388 2.41 -15.54 28.43
C ASP A 388 1.92 -16.79 27.65
N ILE A 389 2.29 -16.84 26.35
CA ILE A 389 1.91 -17.97 25.49
C ILE A 389 2.92 -19.11 25.70
N ARG A 390 2.41 -20.33 26.00
CA ARG A 390 3.21 -21.52 26.25
C ARG A 390 2.87 -22.64 25.27
N ILE A 391 3.82 -23.52 25.02
CA ILE A 391 3.58 -24.75 24.27
C ILE A 391 2.68 -25.65 25.10
N GLY A 392 1.56 -26.10 24.52
CA GLY A 392 0.52 -26.86 25.22
C GLY A 392 -0.70 -26.00 25.62
N ASP A 393 -0.61 -24.66 25.56
CA ASP A 393 -1.72 -23.79 25.90
C ASP A 393 -2.92 -23.98 24.97
N ARG A 394 -4.12 -23.90 25.54
CA ARG A 394 -5.30 -23.49 24.79
C ARG A 394 -5.27 -21.99 24.60
N VAL A 395 -5.49 -21.54 23.39
CA VAL A 395 -5.39 -20.12 23.01
C VAL A 395 -6.62 -19.68 22.24
N VAL A 396 -6.94 -18.40 22.34
CA VAL A 396 -7.89 -17.75 21.45
C VAL A 396 -7.13 -17.34 20.19
N LEU A 397 -7.57 -17.86 19.06
CA LEU A 397 -7.06 -17.59 17.73
C LEU A 397 -8.06 -16.72 16.99
N GLN A 398 -7.61 -15.68 16.32
CA GLN A 398 -8.40 -14.89 15.39
C GLN A 398 -7.68 -14.72 14.07
N LYS A 399 -8.42 -14.31 13.03
CA LYS A 399 -7.83 -13.74 11.83
C LYS A 399 -7.98 -12.22 11.90
N ALA A 400 -6.88 -11.55 12.09
CA ALA A 400 -6.86 -10.12 12.04
C ALA A 400 -7.16 -9.65 10.60
N GLY A 401 -8.26 -8.88 10.41
CA GLY A 401 -8.73 -8.43 9.11
C GLY A 401 -9.07 -9.56 8.13
N ASP A 402 -9.51 -10.71 8.63
CA ASP A 402 -9.77 -11.94 7.86
C ASP A 402 -8.57 -12.48 7.05
N VAL A 403 -7.35 -12.00 7.30
CA VAL A 403 -6.14 -12.33 6.53
C VAL A 403 -5.09 -13.09 7.34
N ILE A 404 -4.57 -12.50 8.42
CA ILE A 404 -3.41 -13.01 9.15
C ILE A 404 -3.85 -13.72 10.45
N PRO A 405 -3.55 -15.02 10.61
CA PRO A 405 -3.82 -15.71 11.87
C PRO A 405 -2.95 -15.17 13.00
N GLU A 406 -3.59 -14.83 14.11
CA GLU A 406 -2.96 -14.27 15.31
C GLU A 406 -3.47 -14.98 16.57
N VAL A 407 -2.56 -15.28 17.49
CA VAL A 407 -2.90 -15.70 18.84
C VAL A 407 -3.19 -14.46 19.69
N VAL A 408 -4.45 -14.28 20.08
CA VAL A 408 -4.91 -13.14 20.87
C VAL A 408 -4.39 -13.24 22.30
N ARG A 409 -4.71 -14.37 22.97
CA ARG A 409 -4.32 -14.64 24.37
C ARG A 409 -4.40 -16.13 24.69
N PRO A 410 -3.67 -16.61 25.68
CA PRO A 410 -3.87 -17.94 26.24
C PRO A 410 -5.15 -17.96 27.11
N LEU A 411 -5.70 -19.15 27.25
CA LEU A 411 -6.70 -19.49 28.28
C LEU A 411 -5.94 -20.08 29.47
N VAL A 412 -5.88 -19.32 30.55
CA VAL A 412 -5.05 -19.70 31.72
C VAL A 412 -5.74 -20.73 32.61
N GLU A 413 -7.06 -20.64 32.73
CA GLU A 413 -7.86 -21.56 33.58
C GLU A 413 -7.74 -23.03 33.20
N PRO A 414 -7.63 -23.43 31.91
CA PRO A 414 -7.44 -24.81 31.51
C PRO A 414 -6.03 -25.35 31.68
N ARG A 415 -5.04 -24.55 32.10
CA ARG A 415 -3.65 -25.01 32.28
C ARG A 415 -3.56 -26.12 33.32
N THR A 416 -2.83 -27.17 32.96
CA THR A 416 -2.62 -28.37 33.83
C THR A 416 -1.29 -28.34 34.57
N GLY A 417 -0.40 -27.39 34.21
CA GLY A 417 0.98 -27.32 34.69
C GLY A 417 1.97 -28.12 33.83
N SER A 418 1.49 -28.73 32.75
CA SER A 418 2.34 -29.41 31.74
C SER A 418 2.80 -28.48 30.61
N GLU A 419 2.26 -27.26 30.56
CA GLU A 419 2.57 -26.26 29.54
C GLU A 419 4.00 -25.75 29.73
N ARG A 420 4.74 -25.70 28.61
CA ARG A 420 6.15 -25.31 28.60
C ARG A 420 6.34 -23.88 28.12
N GLU A 421 7.13 -23.11 28.84
CA GLU A 421 7.56 -21.79 28.36
C GLU A 421 8.42 -21.94 27.12
N PHE A 422 8.24 -21.03 26.17
CA PHE A 422 9.05 -20.96 24.97
C PHE A 422 10.33 -20.17 25.24
N GLU A 423 11.46 -20.76 24.88
CA GLU A 423 12.75 -20.10 24.91
C GLU A 423 13.30 -19.97 23.48
N MET A 424 13.85 -18.80 23.17
CA MET A 424 14.53 -18.59 21.91
C MET A 424 15.79 -19.46 21.85
N PRO A 425 16.00 -20.27 20.81
CA PRO A 425 17.19 -21.11 20.73
C PRO A 425 18.46 -20.24 20.73
N PRO A 426 19.54 -20.66 21.44
CA PRO A 426 20.78 -19.88 21.50
C PRO A 426 21.52 -19.81 20.16
N THR A 427 21.20 -20.70 19.23
CA THR A 427 21.79 -20.77 17.91
C THR A 427 20.70 -20.77 16.83
N CYS A 428 21.07 -20.31 15.64
CA CYS A 428 20.18 -20.34 14.48
C CYS A 428 19.76 -21.78 14.17
N PRO A 429 18.44 -22.06 14.07
CA PRO A 429 17.96 -23.44 13.84
C PRO A 429 18.35 -24.01 12.46
N VAL A 430 18.82 -23.15 11.53
CA VAL A 430 19.18 -23.54 10.17
C VAL A 430 20.67 -23.73 9.96
N CYS A 431 21.52 -22.83 10.50
CA CYS A 431 22.95 -22.88 10.27
C CYS A 431 23.81 -23.08 11.54
N GLY A 432 23.21 -23.18 12.71
CA GLY A 432 23.91 -23.40 13.98
C GLY A 432 24.70 -22.20 14.53
N THR A 433 24.78 -21.09 13.81
CA THR A 433 25.50 -19.89 14.25
C THR A 433 24.82 -19.28 15.50
N PRO A 434 25.58 -18.85 16.53
CA PRO A 434 25.00 -18.15 17.67
C PRO A 434 24.18 -16.95 17.21
N ILE A 435 22.95 -16.81 17.76
CA ILE A 435 22.09 -15.68 17.45
C ILE A 435 22.53 -14.46 18.24
N VAL A 436 22.20 -13.27 17.74
CA VAL A 436 22.48 -12.00 18.41
C VAL A 436 21.20 -11.21 18.60
N ARG A 437 21.21 -10.37 19.64
CA ARG A 437 20.17 -9.38 19.92
C ARG A 437 20.91 -8.11 20.35
N ASP A 438 20.71 -7.02 19.62
CA ASP A 438 21.30 -5.73 19.97
C ASP A 438 20.69 -5.21 21.27
N GLU A 439 21.45 -4.45 22.03
CA GLU A 439 20.98 -3.86 23.29
C GLU A 439 19.80 -2.91 23.00
N GLY A 440 18.68 -3.14 23.71
CA GLY A 440 17.42 -2.40 23.47
C GLY A 440 16.61 -2.84 22.25
N ALA A 441 17.11 -3.75 21.42
CA ALA A 441 16.35 -4.28 20.29
C ALA A 441 15.37 -5.38 20.72
N VAL A 442 14.21 -5.43 20.06
CA VAL A 442 13.16 -6.44 20.27
C VAL A 442 13.45 -7.75 19.51
N ARG A 443 14.24 -7.68 18.43
CA ARG A 443 14.45 -8.78 17.49
C ARG A 443 15.74 -9.53 17.76
N HIS A 444 15.65 -10.86 17.66
CA HIS A 444 16.82 -11.73 17.56
C HIS A 444 17.14 -11.98 16.09
N TYR A 445 18.41 -12.12 15.74
CA TYR A 445 18.80 -12.41 14.36
C TYR A 445 20.02 -13.33 14.26
N CYS A 446 20.08 -14.06 13.15
CA CYS A 446 21.24 -14.83 12.73
C CYS A 446 22.22 -13.88 12.03
N PRO A 447 23.44 -13.68 12.55
CA PRO A 447 24.42 -12.77 11.94
C PRO A 447 25.10 -13.37 10.69
N ASN A 448 24.96 -14.68 10.45
CA ASN A 448 25.62 -15.36 9.34
C ASN A 448 24.99 -14.98 7.97
N PRO A 449 25.69 -14.24 7.10
CA PRO A 449 25.17 -13.89 5.78
C PRO A 449 25.00 -15.11 4.86
N ALA A 450 25.81 -16.16 5.06
CA ALA A 450 25.74 -17.41 4.31
C ALA A 450 24.71 -18.42 4.90
N CYS A 451 23.85 -18.00 5.83
CA CYS A 451 22.79 -18.85 6.36
C CYS A 451 21.87 -19.32 5.22
N PRO A 452 21.67 -20.64 5.01
CA PRO A 452 20.83 -21.14 3.92
C PRO A 452 19.42 -20.54 3.88
N ALA A 453 18.81 -20.28 5.04
CA ALA A 453 17.50 -19.63 5.11
C ALA A 453 17.55 -18.19 4.60
N ARG A 454 18.61 -17.43 4.89
CA ARG A 454 18.77 -16.06 4.36
C ARG A 454 19.02 -16.08 2.86
N VAL A 455 19.93 -16.95 2.40
CA VAL A 455 20.25 -17.09 0.97
C VAL A 455 19.02 -17.44 0.14
N ILE A 456 18.18 -18.38 0.60
CA ILE A 456 16.92 -18.71 -0.06
C ILE A 456 16.00 -17.47 -0.14
N GLN A 457 15.87 -16.71 0.93
CA GLN A 457 15.04 -15.49 0.97
C GLN A 457 15.61 -14.37 0.06
N GLU A 458 16.92 -14.20 0.03
CA GLU A 458 17.58 -13.23 -0.85
C GLU A 458 17.40 -13.59 -2.33
N TYR A 459 17.53 -14.86 -2.67
CA TYR A 459 17.31 -15.32 -4.05
C TYR A 459 15.81 -15.25 -4.41
N GLY A 460 14.91 -15.56 -3.46
CA GLY A 460 13.48 -15.36 -3.65
C GLY A 460 13.12 -13.91 -3.93
N HIS A 461 13.77 -12.97 -3.25
CA HIS A 461 13.62 -11.54 -3.53
C HIS A 461 14.17 -11.16 -4.92
N PHE A 462 15.34 -11.69 -5.28
CA PHE A 462 15.96 -11.44 -6.59
C PHE A 462 15.09 -11.93 -7.75
N VAL A 463 14.59 -13.16 -7.69
CA VAL A 463 13.74 -13.72 -8.76
C VAL A 463 12.29 -13.28 -8.69
N GLY A 464 11.87 -12.64 -7.58
CA GLY A 464 10.50 -12.23 -7.33
C GLY A 464 10.03 -11.06 -8.21
N ARG A 465 8.73 -10.72 -8.10
CA ARG A 465 8.06 -9.69 -8.93
C ARG A 465 8.69 -8.31 -8.85
N GLY A 466 9.21 -7.90 -7.69
CA GLY A 466 9.93 -6.62 -7.52
C GLY A 466 11.34 -6.62 -8.07
N GLY A 467 11.95 -7.81 -8.28
CA GLY A 467 13.27 -8.01 -8.86
C GLY A 467 13.21 -8.42 -10.33
N MET A 468 13.85 -9.53 -10.65
CA MET A 468 13.99 -10.01 -12.04
C MET A 468 12.70 -10.64 -12.59
N ASP A 469 11.69 -10.92 -11.75
CA ASP A 469 10.37 -11.43 -12.12
C ASP A 469 10.46 -12.69 -13.00
N ILE A 470 11.10 -13.71 -12.45
CA ILE A 470 11.31 -14.99 -13.13
C ILE A 470 10.15 -15.91 -12.80
N ASP A 471 9.19 -15.99 -13.71
CA ASP A 471 8.02 -16.84 -13.53
C ASP A 471 8.41 -18.32 -13.45
N GLY A 472 7.82 -19.06 -12.50
CA GLY A 472 8.15 -20.45 -12.22
C GLY A 472 9.31 -20.67 -11.24
N ALA A 473 10.08 -19.65 -10.84
CA ALA A 473 11.14 -19.71 -9.84
C ALA A 473 10.60 -19.59 -8.40
N GLY A 474 9.57 -20.34 -8.05
CA GLY A 474 8.98 -20.32 -6.70
C GLY A 474 9.87 -20.97 -5.63
N TRP A 475 9.46 -20.85 -4.33
CA TRP A 475 10.24 -21.32 -3.18
C TRP A 475 10.69 -22.78 -3.26
N VAL A 476 9.83 -23.68 -3.74
CA VAL A 476 10.16 -25.10 -3.89
C VAL A 476 11.28 -25.30 -4.92
N VAL A 477 11.22 -24.58 -6.03
CA VAL A 477 12.24 -24.64 -7.10
C VAL A 477 13.55 -24.03 -6.60
N LEU A 478 13.51 -22.86 -5.96
CA LEU A 478 14.69 -22.21 -5.38
C LEU A 478 15.40 -23.11 -4.36
N THR A 479 14.62 -23.72 -3.47
CA THR A 479 15.17 -24.63 -2.46
C THR A 479 15.89 -25.80 -3.12
N GLN A 480 15.31 -26.41 -4.15
CA GLN A 480 15.94 -27.51 -4.87
C GLN A 480 17.21 -27.08 -5.60
N LEU A 481 17.19 -25.90 -6.28
CA LEU A 481 18.34 -25.36 -7.00
C LEU A 481 19.53 -25.12 -6.05
N ILE A 482 19.26 -24.54 -4.89
CA ILE A 482 20.29 -24.23 -3.88
C ILE A 482 20.79 -25.52 -3.23
N GLN A 483 19.91 -26.42 -2.79
CA GLN A 483 20.30 -27.67 -2.13
C GLN A 483 21.09 -28.62 -3.04
N ARG A 484 20.83 -28.59 -4.35
CA ARG A 484 21.57 -29.37 -5.34
C ARG A 484 22.85 -28.68 -5.80
N GLY A 485 23.16 -27.50 -5.29
CA GLY A 485 24.36 -26.72 -5.70
C GLY A 485 24.32 -26.19 -7.13
N LEU A 486 23.13 -26.15 -7.75
CA LEU A 486 22.94 -25.62 -9.11
C LEU A 486 22.95 -24.09 -9.14
N VAL A 487 22.66 -23.44 -8.01
CA VAL A 487 22.67 -22.00 -7.83
C VAL A 487 23.38 -21.65 -6.52
N GLY A 488 24.53 -21.02 -6.62
CA GLY A 488 25.34 -20.49 -5.51
C GLY A 488 25.51 -18.98 -5.58
N SER A 489 25.18 -18.37 -6.73
CA SER A 489 25.21 -16.93 -6.95
C SER A 489 23.97 -16.47 -7.74
N ARG A 490 23.75 -15.14 -7.81
CA ARG A 490 22.64 -14.59 -8.62
C ARG A 490 22.87 -14.79 -10.13
N GLY A 491 24.12 -14.83 -10.59
CA GLY A 491 24.46 -15.10 -11.98
C GLY A 491 24.20 -16.55 -12.40
N ASP A 492 24.23 -17.49 -11.45
CA ASP A 492 24.01 -18.91 -11.77
C ASP A 492 22.61 -19.20 -12.30
N PHE A 493 21.60 -18.42 -11.93
CA PHE A 493 20.27 -18.53 -12.55
C PHE A 493 20.35 -18.46 -14.08
N TYR A 494 21.21 -17.61 -14.61
CA TYR A 494 21.38 -17.39 -16.04
C TYR A 494 22.30 -18.40 -16.73
N ARG A 495 22.93 -19.30 -15.97
CA ARG A 495 23.79 -20.39 -16.45
C ARG A 495 23.07 -21.74 -16.46
N LEU A 496 21.83 -21.80 -15.91
CA LEU A 496 21.03 -23.03 -15.84
C LEU A 496 20.61 -23.48 -17.24
N SER A 497 20.88 -24.74 -17.57
CA SER A 497 20.39 -25.38 -18.77
C SER A 497 19.00 -26.01 -18.57
N VAL A 498 18.27 -26.25 -19.66
CA VAL A 498 16.97 -26.95 -19.63
C VAL A 498 17.15 -28.36 -19.04
N ASP A 499 18.24 -29.05 -19.37
CA ASP A 499 18.50 -30.41 -18.88
C ASP A 499 18.74 -30.44 -17.36
N GLN A 500 19.42 -29.43 -16.79
CA GLN A 500 19.56 -29.27 -15.34
C GLN A 500 18.20 -29.00 -14.66
N LEU A 501 17.39 -28.16 -15.26
CA LEU A 501 16.05 -27.85 -14.74
C LEU A 501 15.09 -29.05 -14.79
N GLU A 502 15.24 -29.91 -15.80
CA GLU A 502 14.43 -31.13 -15.93
C GLU A 502 14.74 -32.14 -14.81
N THR A 503 15.93 -32.07 -14.17
CA THR A 503 16.26 -32.93 -13.02
C THR A 503 15.53 -32.58 -11.73
N LEU A 504 14.86 -31.42 -11.67
CA LEU A 504 14.13 -31.00 -10.48
C LEU A 504 12.89 -31.86 -10.27
N GLU A 505 12.51 -32.05 -9.01
CA GLU A 505 11.30 -32.80 -8.68
C GLU A 505 10.05 -32.10 -9.24
N ARG A 506 9.16 -32.91 -9.82
CA ARG A 506 7.93 -32.44 -10.50
C ARG A 506 8.16 -31.57 -11.75
N PHE A 507 9.37 -31.58 -12.30
CA PHE A 507 9.66 -30.93 -13.58
C PHE A 507 9.69 -31.97 -14.69
N ALA A 508 8.97 -31.64 -15.77
CA ALA A 508 9.10 -32.32 -17.06
C ALA A 508 9.70 -31.33 -18.06
N ARG A 509 10.11 -31.81 -19.23
CA ARG A 509 10.73 -31.01 -20.29
C ARG A 509 10.04 -29.66 -20.52
N LYS A 510 8.71 -29.64 -20.63
CA LYS A 510 7.93 -28.42 -20.89
C LYS A 510 8.03 -27.39 -19.75
N SER A 511 8.00 -27.84 -18.48
CA SER A 511 8.16 -26.92 -17.32
C SER A 511 9.59 -26.39 -17.23
N ALA A 512 10.60 -27.23 -17.51
CA ALA A 512 11.99 -26.80 -17.58
C ALA A 512 12.24 -25.75 -18.69
N GLU A 513 11.69 -25.96 -19.90
CA GLU A 513 11.74 -25.00 -21.00
C GLU A 513 11.02 -23.69 -20.67
N ASN A 514 9.88 -23.76 -19.98
CA ASN A 514 9.14 -22.55 -19.58
C ASN A 514 9.93 -21.71 -18.57
N LEU A 515 10.50 -22.35 -17.54
CA LEU A 515 11.34 -21.67 -16.55
C LEU A 515 12.61 -21.10 -17.20
N HIS A 516 13.29 -21.88 -18.05
CA HIS A 516 14.47 -21.40 -18.76
C HIS A 516 14.14 -20.18 -19.65
N ARG A 517 13.02 -20.20 -20.35
CA ARG A 517 12.55 -19.06 -21.15
C ARG A 517 12.22 -17.83 -20.28
N ALA A 518 11.67 -18.03 -19.07
CA ALA A 518 11.43 -16.95 -18.12
C ALA A 518 12.75 -16.34 -17.61
N ILE A 519 13.77 -17.16 -17.32
CA ILE A 519 15.10 -16.73 -16.96
C ILE A 519 15.72 -15.90 -18.09
N GLU A 520 15.70 -16.40 -19.33
CA GLU A 520 16.25 -15.69 -20.48
C GLU A 520 15.55 -14.34 -20.74
N ARG A 521 14.24 -14.26 -20.59
CA ARG A 521 13.51 -12.98 -20.70
C ARG A 521 13.91 -11.99 -19.61
N SER A 522 14.22 -12.46 -18.41
CA SER A 522 14.57 -11.60 -17.29
C SER A 522 15.93 -10.90 -17.46
N ARG A 523 16.82 -11.38 -18.37
CA ARG A 523 18.11 -10.73 -18.66
C ARG A 523 17.96 -9.25 -19.03
N ARG A 524 16.81 -8.86 -19.61
CA ARG A 524 16.53 -7.50 -20.09
C ARG A 524 15.53 -6.77 -19.21
N ARG A 525 15.70 -6.81 -17.89
CA ARG A 525 14.89 -6.02 -16.98
C ARG A 525 15.45 -4.60 -16.82
N PRO A 526 14.61 -3.59 -16.50
CA PRO A 526 15.09 -2.25 -16.15
C PRO A 526 16.09 -2.27 -15.02
N LEU A 527 17.09 -1.36 -15.04
CA LEU A 527 18.12 -1.27 -14.00
C LEU A 527 17.53 -1.16 -12.59
N ALA A 528 16.44 -0.41 -12.43
CA ALA A 528 15.76 -0.27 -11.14
C ALA A 528 15.33 -1.63 -10.55
N ARG A 529 14.87 -2.57 -11.39
CA ARG A 529 14.50 -3.91 -10.95
C ARG A 529 15.70 -4.76 -10.54
N ILE A 530 16.81 -4.61 -11.27
CA ILE A 530 18.07 -5.25 -10.90
C ILE A 530 18.49 -4.75 -9.52
N LEU A 531 18.55 -3.43 -9.32
CA LEU A 531 18.95 -2.81 -8.04
C LEU A 531 18.03 -3.22 -6.89
N ASN A 532 16.73 -3.24 -7.09
CA ASN A 532 15.79 -3.72 -6.07
C ASN A 532 16.00 -5.20 -5.77
N GLY A 533 16.22 -6.03 -6.80
CA GLY A 533 16.49 -7.46 -6.68
C GLY A 533 17.81 -7.78 -5.95
N LEU A 534 18.80 -6.87 -5.96
CA LEU A 534 20.02 -7.03 -5.17
C LEU A 534 19.76 -7.09 -3.68
N GLY A 535 18.66 -6.49 -3.20
CA GLY A 535 18.30 -6.49 -1.78
C GLY A 535 19.19 -5.59 -0.94
N ILE A 536 19.65 -4.46 -1.48
CA ILE A 536 20.46 -3.46 -0.78
C ILE A 536 19.72 -3.05 0.50
N PRO A 537 20.32 -3.14 1.70
CA PRO A 537 19.65 -2.79 2.94
C PRO A 537 19.12 -1.35 2.93
N GLN A 538 17.88 -1.15 3.37
CA GLN A 538 17.16 0.13 3.40
C GLN A 538 16.79 0.71 2.01
N VAL A 539 17.07 0.00 0.92
CA VAL A 539 16.68 0.38 -0.43
C VAL A 539 15.46 -0.44 -0.82
N GLY A 540 14.31 0.23 -0.90
CA GLY A 540 13.07 -0.33 -1.44
C GLY A 540 12.91 -0.02 -2.93
N GLU A 541 11.79 -0.42 -3.52
CA GLU A 541 11.52 -0.28 -4.95
C GLU A 541 11.64 1.18 -5.43
N GLN A 542 11.03 2.15 -4.70
CA GLN A 542 11.13 3.56 -5.08
C GLN A 542 12.57 4.08 -5.02
N THR A 543 13.28 3.78 -3.95
CA THR A 543 14.70 4.18 -3.83
C THR A 543 15.56 3.52 -4.93
N ALA A 544 15.25 2.29 -5.32
CA ALA A 544 15.92 1.62 -6.44
C ALA A 544 15.64 2.31 -7.79
N ILE A 545 14.42 2.83 -8.00
CA ILE A 545 14.06 3.64 -9.18
C ILE A 545 14.88 4.95 -9.18
N ASP A 546 14.86 5.68 -8.06
CA ASP A 546 15.57 6.95 -7.93
C ASP A 546 17.09 6.78 -8.06
N LEU A 547 17.62 5.69 -7.50
CA LEU A 547 19.04 5.30 -7.65
C LEU A 547 19.38 4.95 -9.12
N ALA A 548 18.50 4.22 -9.80
CA ALA A 548 18.68 3.92 -11.22
C ALA A 548 18.68 5.18 -12.08
N ASP A 549 17.77 6.11 -11.83
CA ASP A 549 17.71 7.40 -12.52
C ASP A 549 18.98 8.24 -12.24
N TRP A 550 19.47 8.23 -10.99
CA TRP A 550 20.72 8.89 -10.62
C TRP A 550 21.94 8.26 -11.34
N ILE A 551 22.00 6.93 -11.41
CA ILE A 551 23.03 6.17 -12.14
C ILE A 551 23.03 6.54 -13.62
N VAL A 552 21.83 6.54 -14.26
CA VAL A 552 21.68 6.88 -15.68
C VAL A 552 22.14 8.31 -15.98
N ARG A 553 21.85 9.26 -15.09
CA ARG A 553 22.32 10.65 -15.24
C ARG A 553 23.85 10.76 -15.13
N ARG A 554 24.47 10.03 -14.20
CA ARG A 554 25.90 10.08 -13.92
C ARG A 554 26.72 9.31 -14.96
N TRP A 555 26.22 8.14 -15.38
CA TRP A 555 26.92 7.26 -16.33
C TRP A 555 26.01 6.93 -17.53
N ARG A 556 25.54 7.97 -18.23
CA ARG A 556 24.63 7.79 -19.35
C ARG A 556 25.22 6.81 -20.39
N PRO A 557 24.46 5.79 -20.84
CA PRO A 557 24.95 4.88 -21.89
C PRO A 557 25.09 5.65 -23.21
N ALA A 558 26.21 5.45 -23.90
CA ALA A 558 26.38 5.98 -25.24
C ALA A 558 25.41 5.28 -26.22
N GLU A 559 25.05 5.95 -27.32
CA GLU A 559 24.00 5.49 -28.24
C GLU A 559 24.22 4.07 -28.77
N ARG A 560 25.47 3.69 -29.02
CA ARG A 560 25.87 2.37 -29.51
C ARG A 560 26.61 1.49 -28.48
N GLU A 561 26.65 1.91 -27.23
CA GLU A 561 27.27 1.14 -26.16
C GLU A 561 26.46 -0.11 -25.87
N PRO A 562 27.05 -1.32 -25.81
CA PRO A 562 26.34 -2.50 -25.31
C PRO A 562 25.85 -2.29 -23.88
N MET A 563 24.65 -2.76 -23.56
CA MET A 563 24.10 -2.60 -22.20
C MET A 563 24.67 -3.64 -21.24
N GLY A 564 25.02 -4.83 -21.73
CA GLY A 564 25.62 -5.94 -20.98
C GLY A 564 27.01 -6.33 -21.49
N GLY A 565 27.59 -7.38 -20.87
CA GLY A 565 28.93 -7.90 -21.17
C GLY A 565 30.07 -7.09 -20.52
N PRO A 566 31.29 -7.62 -20.53
CA PRO A 566 32.45 -7.08 -19.78
C PRO A 566 32.85 -5.64 -20.14
N SER A 567 32.58 -5.22 -21.38
CA SER A 567 32.82 -3.84 -21.87
C SER A 567 31.54 -3.04 -22.01
N GLY A 568 30.41 -3.52 -21.49
CA GLY A 568 29.13 -2.87 -21.61
C GLY A 568 28.87 -1.84 -20.51
N TRP A 569 27.71 -1.15 -20.66
CA TRP A 569 27.30 -0.11 -19.73
C TRP A 569 27.16 -0.62 -18.29
N LEU A 570 26.56 -1.81 -18.07
CA LEU A 570 26.36 -2.36 -16.73
C LEU A 570 27.69 -2.63 -16.01
N ALA A 571 28.73 -3.10 -16.72
CA ALA A 571 30.07 -3.28 -16.17
C ALA A 571 30.70 -1.96 -15.74
N ARG A 572 30.54 -0.92 -16.57
CA ARG A 572 31.03 0.43 -16.24
C ARG A 572 30.27 1.02 -15.03
N VAL A 573 28.98 0.77 -14.92
CA VAL A 573 28.16 1.16 -13.75
C VAL A 573 28.65 0.42 -12.49
N ALA A 574 28.90 -0.89 -12.57
CA ALA A 574 29.41 -1.68 -11.44
C ALA A 574 30.72 -1.12 -10.89
N THR A 575 31.64 -0.80 -11.79
CA THR A 575 32.92 -0.15 -11.42
C THR A 575 32.71 1.21 -10.78
N GLY A 576 31.85 2.06 -11.40
CA GLY A 576 31.58 3.40 -10.88
C GLY A 576 30.90 3.40 -9.52
N LEU A 577 29.99 2.44 -9.25
CA LEU A 577 29.34 2.32 -7.96
C LEU A 577 30.31 1.95 -6.84
N ARG A 578 31.29 1.07 -7.12
CA ARG A 578 32.35 0.71 -6.16
C ARG A 578 33.26 1.88 -5.78
N GLU A 579 33.55 2.75 -6.73
CA GLU A 579 34.39 3.92 -6.53
C GLU A 579 33.66 5.14 -5.96
N THR A 580 32.30 5.06 -5.87
CA THR A 580 31.45 6.17 -5.41
C THR A 580 31.47 6.24 -3.88
N PRO A 581 31.91 7.37 -3.27
CA PRO A 581 31.86 7.53 -1.83
C PRO A 581 30.40 7.59 -1.33
N ALA A 582 30.19 7.13 -0.09
CA ALA A 582 28.83 6.96 0.49
C ALA A 582 28.02 8.27 0.48
N GLU A 583 28.68 9.41 0.71
CA GLU A 583 28.06 10.74 0.76
C GLU A 583 27.50 11.16 -0.60
N ALA A 584 28.06 10.65 -1.69
CA ALA A 584 27.58 10.96 -3.04
C ALA A 584 26.17 10.40 -3.31
N PHE A 585 25.76 9.33 -2.59
CA PHE A 585 24.42 8.77 -2.71
C PHE A 585 23.34 9.64 -2.03
N GLU A 586 23.70 10.60 -1.20
CA GLU A 586 22.76 11.58 -0.64
C GLU A 586 22.16 12.51 -1.72
N ALA A 587 22.77 12.55 -2.90
CA ALA A 587 22.21 13.24 -4.07
C ALA A 587 21.04 12.48 -4.73
N VAL A 588 20.79 11.22 -4.36
CA VAL A 588 19.64 10.45 -4.81
C VAL A 588 18.38 10.97 -4.05
N PRO A 589 17.29 11.30 -4.74
CA PRO A 589 16.07 11.77 -4.08
C PRO A 589 15.60 10.82 -2.98
N GLY A 590 15.30 11.35 -1.79
CA GLY A 590 14.82 10.57 -0.66
C GLY A 590 15.87 9.75 0.08
N VAL A 591 17.16 9.86 -0.31
CA VAL A 591 18.30 9.19 0.35
C VAL A 591 18.99 10.17 1.30
N GLY A 592 18.94 9.87 2.60
CA GLY A 592 19.71 10.56 3.64
C GLY A 592 21.02 9.82 3.96
N ALA A 593 21.80 10.37 4.88
CA ALA A 593 23.13 9.85 5.26
C ALA A 593 23.14 8.35 5.60
N THR A 594 22.14 7.87 6.35
CA THR A 594 22.03 6.46 6.75
C THR A 594 21.84 5.52 5.56
N VAL A 595 20.94 5.87 4.63
CA VAL A 595 20.66 5.08 3.42
C VAL A 595 21.84 5.19 2.45
N GLY A 596 22.42 6.39 2.29
CA GLY A 596 23.62 6.61 1.49
C GLY A 596 24.80 5.75 1.95
N ALA A 597 25.04 5.72 3.28
CA ALA A 597 26.05 4.85 3.87
C ALA A 597 25.75 3.35 3.66
N SER A 598 24.50 2.96 3.65
CA SER A 598 24.07 1.57 3.37
C SER A 598 24.37 1.18 1.92
N ILE A 599 24.04 2.05 0.96
CA ILE A 599 24.30 1.84 -0.47
C ILE A 599 25.81 1.78 -0.71
N GLY A 600 26.57 2.73 -0.16
CA GLY A 600 28.03 2.77 -0.30
C GLY A 600 28.69 1.51 0.23
N ARG A 601 28.31 1.06 1.43
CA ARG A 601 28.82 -0.21 1.99
C ARG A 601 28.48 -1.40 1.12
N PHE A 602 27.26 -1.51 0.60
CA PHE A 602 26.87 -2.64 -0.23
C PHE A 602 27.75 -2.79 -1.47
N PHE A 603 28.12 -1.70 -2.12
CA PHE A 603 28.96 -1.75 -3.32
C PHE A 603 30.49 -1.79 -3.03
N SER A 604 30.90 -1.45 -1.81
CA SER A 604 32.34 -1.51 -1.40
C SER A 604 32.66 -2.77 -0.58
N ASP A 605 31.69 -3.48 -0.02
CA ASP A 605 31.91 -4.72 0.74
C ASP A 605 32.33 -5.85 -0.22
N PRO A 606 33.47 -6.52 0.02
CA PRO A 606 33.91 -7.66 -0.80
C PRO A 606 32.89 -8.78 -0.95
N ALA A 607 31.98 -8.95 0.02
CA ALA A 607 30.94 -9.98 -0.03
C ALA A 607 29.81 -9.66 -1.04
N THR A 608 29.61 -8.39 -1.38
CA THR A 608 28.50 -7.94 -2.22
C THR A 608 28.94 -7.15 -3.45
N ALA A 609 30.16 -6.61 -3.47
CA ALA A 609 30.70 -5.77 -4.55
C ALA A 609 30.71 -6.48 -5.91
N ASP A 610 30.94 -7.79 -5.92
CA ASP A 610 31.09 -8.58 -7.14
C ASP A 610 29.78 -9.09 -7.73
N ILE A 611 28.62 -8.82 -7.06
CA ILE A 611 27.31 -9.33 -7.52
C ILE A 611 26.96 -8.78 -8.91
N LEU A 612 27.22 -7.50 -9.16
CA LEU A 612 26.96 -6.91 -10.48
C LEU A 612 27.91 -7.48 -11.55
N ASP A 613 29.14 -7.75 -11.20
CA ASP A 613 30.11 -8.36 -12.14
C ASP A 613 29.71 -9.80 -12.49
N ASP A 614 29.21 -10.57 -11.50
CA ASP A 614 28.67 -11.90 -11.72
C ASP A 614 27.46 -11.86 -12.68
N LEU A 615 26.55 -10.89 -12.50
CA LEU A 615 25.42 -10.69 -13.42
C LEU A 615 25.86 -10.28 -14.82
N VAL A 616 26.89 -9.41 -14.92
CA VAL A 616 27.52 -9.04 -16.22
C VAL A 616 28.13 -10.26 -16.90
N ALA A 617 28.91 -11.05 -16.17
CA ALA A 617 29.53 -12.28 -16.67
C ALA A 617 28.46 -13.34 -17.06
N ALA A 618 27.34 -13.33 -16.40
CA ALA A 618 26.22 -14.20 -16.71
C ALA A 618 25.35 -13.69 -17.88
N GLY A 619 25.68 -12.56 -18.50
CA GLY A 619 25.02 -12.02 -19.67
C GLY A 619 23.71 -11.26 -19.37
N VAL A 620 23.59 -10.67 -18.18
CA VAL A 620 22.50 -9.73 -17.88
C VAL A 620 22.73 -8.42 -18.62
N GLU A 621 21.70 -7.98 -19.34
CA GLU A 621 21.74 -6.80 -20.21
C GLU A 621 20.53 -5.93 -19.90
N PRO A 622 20.62 -4.91 -19.01
CA PRO A 622 19.47 -4.10 -18.65
C PRO A 622 18.90 -3.37 -19.86
N GLU A 623 17.59 -3.15 -19.85
CA GLU A 623 16.93 -2.33 -20.85
C GLU A 623 17.61 -0.97 -20.99
N ARG A 624 17.77 -0.50 -22.24
CA ARG A 624 18.31 0.85 -22.48
C ARG A 624 17.32 1.88 -21.91
N PRO A 625 17.77 2.78 -21.00
CA PRO A 625 16.90 3.78 -20.45
C PRO A 625 16.29 4.62 -21.57
N SER A 626 14.98 4.67 -21.63
CA SER A 626 14.28 5.63 -22.49
C SER A 626 14.66 7.05 -22.04
N PRO A 627 14.83 8.03 -22.92
CA PRO A 627 14.90 9.41 -22.51
C PRO A 627 13.54 9.75 -21.88
N ARG A 628 13.41 9.60 -20.56
CA ARG A 628 12.36 10.31 -19.84
C ARG A 628 12.59 11.78 -20.16
N ALA A 629 11.57 12.46 -20.69
CA ALA A 629 11.59 13.89 -20.86
C ALA A 629 12.11 14.46 -19.52
N SER A 630 13.32 15.01 -19.56
CA SER A 630 13.98 15.50 -18.36
C SER A 630 13.11 16.61 -17.81
N SER A 631 12.44 16.37 -16.69
CA SER A 631 11.75 17.40 -15.91
C SER A 631 12.71 18.49 -15.40
N LEU A 632 13.95 18.50 -15.88
CA LEU A 632 14.99 19.47 -15.59
C LEU A 632 15.28 20.45 -16.74
N ALA A 633 14.52 20.41 -17.84
CA ALA A 633 14.60 21.38 -18.92
C ALA A 633 13.32 22.26 -18.92
N GLY A 634 13.12 23.00 -17.87
CA GLY A 634 12.06 23.99 -17.75
C GLY A 634 12.62 25.32 -17.24
N PRO A 635 11.84 26.39 -17.29
CA PRO A 635 12.26 27.74 -16.86
C PRO A 635 12.69 27.82 -15.40
N LEU A 636 12.31 26.82 -14.58
CA LEU A 636 12.65 26.73 -13.16
C LEU A 636 13.74 25.68 -12.84
N ALA A 637 14.48 25.19 -13.85
CA ALA A 637 15.50 24.18 -13.65
C ALA A 637 16.54 24.63 -12.61
N GLY A 638 16.72 23.81 -11.55
CA GLY A 638 17.64 24.09 -10.44
C GLY A 638 17.17 25.11 -9.41
N LYS A 639 15.97 25.70 -9.57
CA LYS A 639 15.40 26.65 -8.61
C LYS A 639 14.57 25.96 -7.54
N SER A 640 14.68 26.42 -6.30
CA SER A 640 13.88 25.98 -5.15
C SER A 640 12.84 27.02 -4.79
N LEU A 641 11.56 26.65 -4.79
CA LEU A 641 10.44 27.54 -4.52
C LEU A 641 9.64 27.11 -3.31
N VAL A 642 9.06 28.07 -2.61
CA VAL A 642 8.10 27.84 -1.51
C VAL A 642 6.79 28.54 -1.87
N VAL A 643 5.67 27.83 -1.80
CA VAL A 643 4.32 28.41 -1.98
C VAL A 643 3.68 28.63 -0.62
N THR A 644 3.08 29.81 -0.40
CA THR A 644 2.41 30.19 0.84
C THR A 644 1.20 31.07 0.58
N GLY A 645 0.17 30.99 1.43
CA GLY A 645 -1.08 31.71 1.22
C GLY A 645 -1.99 31.03 0.18
N THR A 646 -3.12 31.67 -0.12
CA THR A 646 -4.12 31.24 -1.12
C THR A 646 -3.90 32.01 -2.42
N LEU A 647 -3.66 31.30 -3.52
CA LEU A 647 -3.56 31.87 -4.86
C LEU A 647 -4.95 31.84 -5.52
N SER A 648 -5.30 32.82 -6.30
CA SER A 648 -6.63 32.96 -6.90
C SER A 648 -6.86 32.05 -8.10
N GLY A 649 -5.80 31.78 -8.88
CA GLY A 649 -5.84 30.93 -10.09
C GLY A 649 -5.14 29.60 -9.94
N PHE A 650 -4.63 29.27 -8.76
CA PHE A 650 -4.00 27.99 -8.45
C PHE A 650 -4.40 27.57 -7.04
N ASP A 651 -4.81 26.33 -6.87
CA ASP A 651 -4.69 25.73 -5.54
C ASP A 651 -3.19 25.50 -5.23
N ARG A 652 -2.87 25.30 -3.98
CA ARG A 652 -1.48 25.13 -3.55
C ARG A 652 -0.79 23.98 -4.27
N GLN A 653 -1.51 22.90 -4.47
CA GLN A 653 -0.99 21.71 -5.12
C GLN A 653 -0.74 21.95 -6.61
N GLY A 654 -1.65 22.60 -7.31
CA GLY A 654 -1.49 22.98 -8.71
C GLY A 654 -0.32 23.94 -8.95
N ALA A 655 -0.08 24.88 -8.01
CA ALA A 655 1.11 25.73 -8.05
C ALA A 655 2.40 24.91 -7.88
N GLU A 656 2.43 23.99 -6.91
CA GLU A 656 3.58 23.11 -6.67
C GLU A 656 3.84 22.17 -7.85
N GLU A 657 2.80 21.65 -8.50
CA GLU A 657 2.91 20.82 -9.70
C GLU A 657 3.46 21.59 -10.90
N ARG A 658 3.02 22.83 -11.09
CA ARG A 658 3.57 23.71 -12.13
C ARG A 658 5.04 24.00 -11.91
N ILE A 659 5.47 24.21 -10.66
CA ILE A 659 6.89 24.36 -10.32
C ILE A 659 7.68 23.10 -10.71
N ARG A 660 7.18 21.90 -10.35
CA ARG A 660 7.85 20.63 -10.70
C ARG A 660 7.87 20.38 -12.20
N ALA A 661 6.75 20.65 -12.89
CA ALA A 661 6.65 20.51 -14.35
C ALA A 661 7.60 21.47 -15.08
N ALA A 662 7.84 22.64 -14.51
CA ALA A 662 8.80 23.63 -15.02
C ALA A 662 10.27 23.34 -14.60
N GLY A 663 10.54 22.18 -13.98
CA GLY A 663 11.89 21.76 -13.57
C GLY A 663 12.35 22.29 -12.20
N GLY A 664 11.48 22.98 -11.46
CA GLY A 664 11.77 23.56 -10.14
C GLY A 664 11.59 22.55 -9.00
N LYS A 665 12.23 22.83 -7.86
CA LYS A 665 12.09 22.08 -6.61
C LYS A 665 11.12 22.83 -5.68
N VAL A 666 10.11 22.13 -5.16
CA VAL A 666 9.21 22.69 -4.13
C VAL A 666 9.79 22.39 -2.74
N SER A 667 9.83 23.41 -1.88
CA SER A 667 10.24 23.27 -0.48
C SER A 667 9.09 23.63 0.47
N GLY A 668 8.95 22.88 1.56
CA GLY A 668 7.93 23.13 2.59
C GLY A 668 8.26 24.31 3.51
N SER A 669 9.52 24.73 3.60
CA SER A 669 10.00 25.80 4.49
C SER A 669 10.94 26.76 3.77
N VAL A 670 10.95 28.03 4.21
CA VAL A 670 11.84 29.06 3.67
C VAL A 670 13.21 28.98 4.34
N SER A 671 14.25 28.94 3.54
CA SER A 671 15.65 28.92 3.97
C SER A 671 16.53 29.77 3.03
N ARG A 672 17.81 29.97 3.36
CA ARG A 672 18.77 30.66 2.47
C ARG A 672 19.02 29.95 1.14
N LYS A 673 18.53 28.71 0.99
CA LYS A 673 18.58 27.92 -0.25
C LYS A 673 17.30 28.03 -1.07
N THR A 674 16.32 28.84 -0.65
CA THR A 674 15.07 29.09 -1.37
C THR A 674 15.31 30.23 -2.35
N ASP A 675 15.05 30.00 -3.63
CA ASP A 675 15.25 31.02 -4.69
C ASP A 675 14.08 31.99 -4.76
N TYR A 676 12.83 31.48 -4.58
CA TYR A 676 11.62 32.32 -4.62
C TYR A 676 10.58 31.85 -3.61
N VAL A 677 9.82 32.80 -3.07
CA VAL A 677 8.59 32.50 -2.32
C VAL A 677 7.40 33.03 -3.11
N VAL A 678 6.48 32.16 -3.47
CA VAL A 678 5.20 32.54 -4.10
C VAL A 678 4.20 32.80 -3.00
N ALA A 679 3.74 34.03 -2.84
CA ALA A 679 2.84 34.43 -1.77
C ALA A 679 1.49 34.88 -2.35
N GLY A 680 0.42 34.12 -1.98
CA GLY A 680 -0.96 34.51 -2.22
C GLY A 680 -1.57 35.28 -1.03
N GLU A 681 -2.90 35.32 -0.96
CA GLU A 681 -3.62 35.94 0.16
C GLU A 681 -3.36 35.18 1.47
N ASN A 682 -3.21 35.90 2.58
CA ASN A 682 -2.93 35.38 3.91
C ASN A 682 -1.69 34.44 4.00
N PRO A 683 -0.49 34.92 3.60
CA PRO A 683 0.70 34.08 3.40
C PRO A 683 1.36 33.56 4.69
N GLY A 684 0.89 33.94 5.87
CA GLY A 684 1.36 33.42 7.17
C GLY A 684 2.85 33.71 7.47
N SER A 685 3.43 32.91 8.38
CA SER A 685 4.80 33.10 8.88
C SER A 685 5.91 32.91 7.83
N LYS A 686 5.62 32.25 6.73
CA LYS A 686 6.62 32.00 5.66
C LYS A 686 6.99 33.30 4.90
N LEU A 687 6.05 34.24 4.75
CA LEU A 687 6.35 35.54 4.14
C LEU A 687 7.31 36.34 5.01
N ALA A 688 7.04 36.42 6.32
CA ALA A 688 7.93 37.10 7.26
C ALA A 688 9.35 36.46 7.23
N LYS A 689 9.43 35.14 7.14
CA LYS A 689 10.71 34.41 7.05
C LYS A 689 11.43 34.67 5.71
N ALA A 690 10.71 34.83 4.61
CA ALA A 690 11.29 35.19 3.32
C ALA A 690 11.89 36.60 3.37
N GLN A 691 11.19 37.55 3.97
CA GLN A 691 11.67 38.94 4.17
C GLN A 691 12.91 38.98 5.08
N GLU A 692 12.90 38.23 6.19
CA GLU A 692 14.06 38.09 7.10
C GLU A 692 15.32 37.58 6.39
N LEU A 693 15.13 36.62 5.49
CA LEU A 693 16.23 35.95 4.76
C LEU A 693 16.55 36.62 3.40
N ALA A 694 15.89 37.73 3.07
CA ALA A 694 15.99 38.43 1.80
C ALA A 694 15.76 37.52 0.58
N VAL A 695 14.82 36.56 0.70
CA VAL A 695 14.41 35.69 -0.41
C VAL A 695 13.37 36.45 -1.26
N PRO A 696 13.52 36.51 -2.59
CA PRO A 696 12.56 37.14 -3.48
C PRO A 696 11.15 36.57 -3.31
N VAL A 697 10.17 37.45 -3.16
CA VAL A 697 8.75 37.12 -3.02
C VAL A 697 8.02 37.49 -4.29
N LEU A 698 7.30 36.55 -4.87
CA LEU A 698 6.47 36.71 -6.05
C LEU A 698 5.00 36.68 -5.65
N ASP A 699 4.20 37.52 -6.23
CA ASP A 699 2.75 37.34 -6.28
C ASP A 699 2.36 36.31 -7.36
N GLU A 700 1.08 36.08 -7.55
CA GLU A 700 0.60 35.09 -8.51
C GLU A 700 0.95 35.44 -9.96
N ASP A 701 0.93 36.71 -10.32
CA ASP A 701 1.28 37.16 -11.67
C ASP A 701 2.79 37.05 -11.91
N GLY A 702 3.62 37.38 -10.92
CA GLY A 702 5.07 37.12 -10.94
C GLY A 702 5.39 35.64 -11.08
N PHE A 703 4.61 34.77 -10.40
CA PHE A 703 4.75 33.36 -10.53
C PHE A 703 4.38 32.84 -11.93
N ARG A 704 3.31 33.37 -12.55
CA ARG A 704 2.93 33.01 -13.93
C ARG A 704 4.00 33.42 -14.95
N ARG A 705 4.58 34.62 -14.81
CA ARG A 705 5.69 35.10 -15.67
C ARG A 705 6.92 34.19 -15.48
N LEU A 706 7.25 33.86 -14.26
CA LEU A 706 8.37 32.96 -13.95
C LEU A 706 8.18 31.57 -14.59
N LEU A 707 6.96 31.02 -14.57
CA LEU A 707 6.61 29.76 -15.24
C LEU A 707 6.70 29.86 -16.76
N ALA A 708 6.43 31.05 -17.34
CA ALA A 708 6.58 31.31 -18.78
C ALA A 708 8.04 31.50 -19.22
N GLY A 709 8.99 31.55 -18.27
CA GLY A 709 10.39 31.81 -18.56
C GLY A 709 10.74 33.27 -18.74
N GLU A 710 9.83 34.17 -18.39
CA GLU A 710 10.03 35.61 -18.42
C GLU A 710 10.73 36.05 -17.12
N HIS A 711 12.06 36.05 -17.14
CA HIS A 711 12.87 36.55 -16.02
C HIS A 711 12.99 38.08 -16.10
N GLU A 712 12.41 38.80 -15.15
CA GLU A 712 12.93 40.12 -14.82
C GLU A 712 14.20 39.92 -13.98
N GLU A 713 15.37 40.25 -14.56
CA GLU A 713 16.56 40.48 -13.76
C GLU A 713 16.21 41.66 -12.81
N GLY A 714 15.99 41.33 -11.54
CA GLY A 714 15.76 42.36 -10.50
C GLY A 714 17.00 43.24 -10.33
N PRO A 715 16.81 44.49 -9.84
CA PRO A 715 17.87 45.47 -9.65
C PRO A 715 18.96 45.02 -8.68
#